data_190dd48f3632f5dee6e09231015a3dc2
#
_entry.id   190dd48f3632f5dee6e09231015a3dc2
#
_cell.length_a   1.000
_cell.length_b   1.000
_cell.length_c   1.000
_cell.angle_alpha   90.00
_cell.angle_beta   90.00
_cell.angle_gamma   90.00
#
_symmetry.space_group_name_H-M   'P 1'
#
loop_
_entity.id
_entity.type
_entity.pdbx_description
1 polymer ?
#
loop_
_entity_poly.entity_id
_entity_poly.type
_entity_poly.pdbx_seq_one_letter_code
_entity_poly.pdbx_strand_id
1 'polypeptide(L)'
;MLWKFMRNIIRGKEENSFRENCFRFFIFVSLLCIFSFTEVNGRDTQLIRWDFNKDSEGWTPTHSFSQFIVKDGVLYTEVTGFDPYMHSPILNLDAKTHYLLEIRTAVDKGSEMSIYWITDESPNWGEDKKINFKIIPDNEFHTYSVDIGIHKKWLGKITQFRLDLEPPDTNGAHIRIDYVQLGISSSKVEVYSMNIGTGVPRSGKSFPIYVTIKNPSGEVFKDVSLKVKVLDKVFSESVREIQPRDTKSFSFNVKFNKEGIYKIPIEVTSGSKVIDKGDINVLVTRDNLFEQSPGDITLENSKMFIRFVRVPSGFTTALLYGKKDNKLELLSVIHPLSSITYTDPEGDRVTDILCPSIARKEGNKVVFEGENNLYKYKITIEKTKDDEIINTDYELSAKGDIKLVRFDGPFLRVGEGSFGVKKVSALFPGLEWLVGEERSSSTLDAMEPFNMRLVPNPNKITVPCMGIESNNYLIGLLWKGEDNQPASIFCSPNWYENQENHLLGLFLPYVPDYVKENETYADIPYVLRAGDKISIGSKILISYNRTILDLVPKWLSLYDALDVKFPRSFEEEIRLCEEGYKGIWEPNAPGWPHATPGNWTPSPYPKDAFLLYIGSIFTKDKEAKRMADTVINFLIKEPYRLSDPGGSHIYEFQLPFIIGRLPQSLGAFKDFVSAYLASQKPDGSFVYSSSMSMQEKRLGEEGETNVGLCAVPASVILRYARVTGDDTFLRGGLTALEFMKRFRVPRGAQVWEVPVHTPDILASARAVDAYLEGYIITGNSEYLDRAVYWAKTGLPFVYLWSRSDRPVMKYSTIPVFGATFFDYPWFGYPVQWNGLVYAYELLRLARYDNSFLWKDIATGILASGMYQQMTGGEYKGLYPDSWDLDNNLPRGPYINPEDLLKPLYLLMGIPLDLDTKVINFRGNNVYITTIARIKDINVTDKCIKITIDNSSIKEKYLLITKVDRPKSILLDDREIKELSELEFQPIGYRYYKDYKWLVVKVHEGSLTRLAVNF
;
A
#
# COMPACT_ATOMS: atom_id res chain seq x y z
N MET A 1 5.37 -22.23 38.26
CA MET A 1 4.82 -22.57 39.59
C MET A 1 3.39 -23.10 39.54
N LEU A 2 2.64 -22.91 38.50
CA LEU A 2 1.25 -23.45 38.36
C LEU A 2 1.18 -24.93 37.93
N TRP A 3 2.24 -25.49 37.37
CA TRP A 3 2.26 -26.92 36.98
C TRP A 3 2.57 -27.90 38.09
N LYS A 4 2.99 -27.40 39.26
CA LYS A 4 3.21 -28.21 40.47
C LYS A 4 1.98 -28.26 41.40
N PHE A 5 0.99 -27.39 41.19
CA PHE A 5 -0.23 -27.31 41.99
C PHE A 5 -1.35 -28.25 41.50
N MET A 6 -1.34 -28.60 40.22
CA MET A 6 -2.34 -29.51 39.65
C MET A 6 -2.03 -30.98 39.80
N ARG A 7 -0.86 -31.39 40.29
CA ARG A 7 -0.46 -32.77 40.46
C ARG A 7 -0.83 -33.37 41.81
N ASN A 8 -1.31 -32.58 42.77
CA ASN A 8 -1.64 -33.01 44.13
C ASN A 8 -3.16 -33.15 44.43
N ILE A 9 -4.04 -32.93 43.46
CA ILE A 9 -5.50 -33.06 43.63
C ILE A 9 -6.04 -34.40 43.07
N ILE A 10 -5.22 -35.20 42.42
CA ILE A 10 -5.61 -36.50 41.87
C ILE A 10 -4.92 -37.63 42.66
N ARG A 11 -5.07 -37.63 43.96
CA ARG A 11 -4.86 -38.84 44.81
C ARG A 11 -5.61 -38.69 46.14
N GLY A 12 -6.83 -39.21 46.18
CA GLY A 12 -7.57 -39.33 47.45
C GLY A 12 -9.05 -39.70 47.24
N LYS A 13 -9.30 -40.94 47.06
CA LYS A 13 -10.51 -41.72 47.40
C LYS A 13 -11.84 -40.95 47.61
N GLU A 14 -12.81 -41.22 46.74
CA GLU A 14 -14.08 -41.87 47.04
C GLU A 14 -14.91 -41.98 45.76
N GLU A 15 -14.79 -43.12 45.09
CA GLU A 15 -15.77 -43.63 44.13
C GLU A 15 -16.92 -44.26 44.92
N ASN A 16 -18.16 -43.93 44.57
CA ASN A 16 -19.38 -44.74 44.63
C ASN A 16 -20.66 -44.01 45.02
N SER A 17 -20.78 -42.69 44.87
CA SER A 17 -22.09 -42.05 45.12
C SER A 17 -22.59 -41.18 43.97
N PHE A 18 -21.75 -40.87 42.97
CA PHE A 18 -22.09 -39.92 41.90
C PHE A 18 -22.56 -40.61 40.60
N ARG A 19 -22.30 -41.91 40.43
CA ARG A 19 -22.71 -42.67 39.24
C ARG A 19 -24.17 -43.14 39.23
N GLU A 20 -24.78 -43.33 40.39
CA GLU A 20 -26.20 -43.79 40.44
C GLU A 20 -27.22 -42.65 40.26
N ASN A 21 -26.89 -41.41 40.60
CA ASN A 21 -27.80 -40.30 40.45
C ASN A 21 -27.81 -39.68 39.05
N CYS A 22 -26.71 -39.78 38.29
CA CYS A 22 -26.69 -39.34 36.88
C CYS A 22 -27.41 -40.33 35.93
N PHE A 23 -27.47 -41.66 36.29
CA PHE A 23 -28.14 -42.62 35.44
C PHE A 23 -29.67 -42.60 35.58
N ARG A 24 -30.21 -42.17 36.72
CA ARG A 24 -31.67 -42.02 36.92
C ARG A 24 -32.21 -40.71 36.35
N PHE A 25 -31.37 -39.68 36.19
CA PHE A 25 -31.78 -38.41 35.54
C PHE A 25 -31.82 -38.56 34.01
N PHE A 26 -30.95 -39.39 33.41
CA PHE A 26 -30.95 -39.62 31.97
C PHE A 26 -32.08 -40.54 31.46
N ILE A 27 -32.64 -41.40 32.33
CA ILE A 27 -33.79 -42.26 31.96
C ILE A 27 -35.12 -41.52 32.07
N PHE A 28 -35.23 -40.46 32.88
CA PHE A 28 -36.49 -39.70 33.03
C PHE A 28 -36.66 -38.60 31.98
N VAL A 29 -35.58 -38.16 31.34
CA VAL A 29 -35.63 -37.19 30.21
C VAL A 29 -35.82 -37.92 28.87
N SER A 30 -35.49 -39.18 28.76
CA SER A 30 -35.67 -39.97 27.55
C SER A 30 -37.08 -40.53 27.32
N LEU A 31 -38.02 -40.37 28.27
CA LEU A 31 -39.38 -40.93 28.18
C LEU A 31 -40.50 -39.89 27.98
N LEU A 32 -40.17 -38.61 27.73
CA LEU A 32 -41.14 -37.53 27.47
C LEU A 32 -41.00 -36.91 26.10
N CYS A 33 -40.21 -37.47 25.17
CA CYS A 33 -40.06 -37.02 23.79
C CYS A 33 -40.43 -38.12 22.77
N ILE A 34 -41.46 -38.91 23.06
CA ILE A 34 -42.06 -39.79 22.04
C ILE A 34 -43.53 -39.43 21.93
N PHE A 35 -43.80 -38.43 21.10
CA PHE A 35 -45.04 -38.29 20.31
C PHE A 35 -44.86 -37.17 19.28
N SER A 36 -44.95 -37.61 18.03
CA SER A 36 -45.11 -36.83 16.78
C SER A 36 -43.88 -36.77 15.89
N PHE A 37 -43.45 -37.90 15.37
CA PHE A 37 -42.85 -37.91 14.05
C PHE A 37 -43.86 -38.44 13.06
N THR A 38 -44.49 -37.55 12.33
CA THR A 38 -45.06 -37.89 11.02
C THR A 38 -43.90 -37.84 10.03
N GLU A 39 -43.56 -38.99 9.49
CA GLU A 39 -42.70 -39.11 8.32
C GLU A 39 -43.30 -38.27 7.19
N VAL A 40 -42.65 -37.22 6.78
CA VAL A 40 -42.81 -36.60 5.46
C VAL A 40 -41.62 -37.00 4.63
N ASN A 41 -41.80 -37.98 3.79
CA ASN A 41 -40.94 -38.26 2.65
C ASN A 41 -40.95 -37.05 1.71
N GLY A 42 -39.84 -36.36 1.51
CA GLY A 42 -39.72 -35.30 0.56
C GLY A 42 -38.31 -34.67 0.58
N ARG A 43 -37.52 -34.98 -0.40
CA ARG A 43 -36.31 -34.24 -0.77
C ARG A 43 -36.66 -32.76 -0.86
N ASP A 44 -36.12 -31.93 0.03
CA ASP A 44 -35.84 -30.47 -0.09
C ASP A 44 -35.76 -29.82 1.31
N THR A 45 -34.67 -30.00 2.03
CA THR A 45 -34.46 -29.35 3.33
C THR A 45 -33.04 -28.87 3.53
N GLN A 46 -32.53 -28.06 2.57
CA GLN A 46 -31.24 -27.40 2.69
C GLN A 46 -31.32 -25.88 2.61
N LEU A 47 -32.51 -25.32 2.70
CA LEU A 47 -32.72 -23.88 2.71
C LEU A 47 -33.39 -23.49 4.03
N ILE A 48 -32.75 -22.63 4.82
CA ILE A 48 -33.36 -21.97 5.96
C ILE A 48 -33.68 -20.55 5.55
N ARG A 49 -34.93 -20.13 5.84
CA ARG A 49 -35.40 -18.81 5.45
C ARG A 49 -36.26 -18.22 6.56
N TRP A 50 -36.02 -16.96 6.86
CA TRP A 50 -36.80 -16.11 7.75
C TRP A 50 -37.47 -15.05 6.90
N ASP A 51 -38.81 -15.15 6.78
CA ASP A 51 -39.63 -14.26 5.95
C ASP A 51 -40.35 -13.17 6.75
N PHE A 52 -40.23 -13.16 8.06
CA PHE A 52 -40.82 -12.21 9.00
C PHE A 52 -42.34 -12.02 8.82
N ASN A 53 -43.04 -13.09 8.42
CA ASN A 53 -44.47 -13.01 8.09
C ASN A 53 -45.38 -12.80 9.32
N LYS A 54 -44.92 -13.17 10.53
CA LYS A 54 -45.73 -13.09 11.76
C LYS A 54 -45.05 -12.33 12.87
N ASP A 55 -43.79 -12.59 13.08
CA ASP A 55 -42.93 -12.01 14.13
C ASP A 55 -41.48 -11.98 13.69
N SER A 56 -40.54 -11.67 14.60
CA SER A 56 -39.11 -11.63 14.27
C SER A 56 -38.48 -13.01 14.06
N GLU A 57 -39.24 -14.08 14.10
CA GLU A 57 -38.80 -15.48 13.91
C GLU A 57 -37.55 -15.86 14.70
N GLY A 58 -37.44 -15.30 15.94
CA GLY A 58 -36.36 -15.55 16.86
C GLY A 58 -35.14 -14.62 16.71
N TRP A 59 -35.14 -13.70 15.76
CA TRP A 59 -34.15 -12.64 15.69
C TRP A 59 -34.33 -11.63 16.82
N THR A 60 -33.22 -11.10 17.31
CA THR A 60 -33.20 -10.18 18.47
C THR A 60 -32.35 -8.92 18.22
N PRO A 61 -32.88 -7.72 18.58
CA PRO A 61 -32.10 -6.48 18.52
C PRO A 61 -31.13 -6.43 19.71
N THR A 62 -29.95 -7.00 19.58
CA THR A 62 -29.05 -7.26 20.70
C THR A 62 -28.33 -6.01 21.20
N HIS A 63 -27.85 -5.14 20.29
CA HIS A 63 -27.11 -3.94 20.66
C HIS A 63 -27.39 -2.80 19.69
N SER A 64 -27.63 -1.60 20.25
CA SER A 64 -27.84 -0.34 19.50
C SER A 64 -28.88 -0.37 18.39
N PHE A 65 -29.88 -1.28 18.49
CA PHE A 65 -31.07 -1.31 17.65
C PHE A 65 -32.33 -1.03 18.46
N SER A 66 -33.32 -0.36 17.88
CA SER A 66 -34.68 -0.28 18.44
C SER A 66 -35.32 -1.66 18.45
N GLN A 67 -36.41 -1.81 19.27
CA GLN A 67 -37.20 -3.04 19.25
C GLN A 67 -37.73 -3.31 17.83
N PHE A 68 -37.67 -4.56 17.41
CA PHE A 68 -38.16 -4.98 16.10
C PHE A 68 -39.66 -4.82 15.97
N ILE A 69 -40.10 -4.23 14.87
CA ILE A 69 -41.50 -4.14 14.45
C ILE A 69 -41.62 -4.98 13.19
N VAL A 70 -42.49 -5.98 13.21
CA VAL A 70 -42.81 -6.79 12.04
C VAL A 70 -44.16 -6.38 11.49
N LYS A 71 -44.18 -5.97 10.23
CA LYS A 71 -45.40 -5.53 9.55
C LYS A 71 -45.31 -5.86 8.06
N ASP A 72 -46.42 -6.43 7.55
CA ASP A 72 -46.59 -6.76 6.13
C ASP A 72 -45.45 -7.67 5.57
N GLY A 73 -44.94 -8.61 6.35
CA GLY A 73 -43.83 -9.50 6.00
C GLY A 73 -42.44 -8.84 5.99
N VAL A 74 -42.30 -7.69 6.66
CA VAL A 74 -41.02 -6.97 6.75
C VAL A 74 -40.67 -6.69 8.20
N LEU A 75 -39.43 -6.93 8.58
CA LEU A 75 -38.87 -6.54 9.87
C LEU A 75 -38.29 -5.12 9.77
N TYR A 76 -38.72 -4.23 10.66
CA TYR A 76 -38.28 -2.84 10.76
C TYR A 76 -37.50 -2.63 12.05
N THR A 77 -36.40 -1.88 11.96
CA THR A 77 -35.63 -1.42 13.11
C THR A 77 -34.89 -0.12 12.79
N GLU A 78 -34.45 0.59 13.84
CA GLU A 78 -33.66 1.82 13.75
C GLU A 78 -32.39 1.65 14.57
N VAL A 79 -31.27 2.15 14.08
CA VAL A 79 -30.01 2.22 14.81
C VAL A 79 -30.07 3.33 15.86
N THR A 80 -29.90 2.99 17.12
CA THR A 80 -30.03 3.90 18.27
C THR A 80 -28.70 4.25 18.95
N GLY A 81 -27.58 3.79 18.42
CA GLY A 81 -26.29 4.02 19.04
C GLY A 81 -25.12 3.51 18.21
N PHE A 82 -23.99 3.39 18.84
CA PHE A 82 -22.74 2.89 18.26
C PHE A 82 -22.70 1.36 18.24
N ASP A 83 -22.04 0.76 17.24
CA ASP A 83 -21.85 -0.69 17.08
C ASP A 83 -23.18 -1.48 17.04
N PRO A 84 -24.08 -1.19 16.07
CA PRO A 84 -25.38 -1.84 16.00
C PRO A 84 -25.29 -3.27 15.48
N TYR A 85 -25.80 -4.25 16.26
CA TYR A 85 -25.90 -5.63 15.79
C TYR A 85 -27.13 -6.36 16.29
N MET A 86 -27.57 -7.35 15.47
CA MET A 86 -28.68 -8.23 15.78
C MET A 86 -28.26 -9.71 15.67
N HIS A 87 -28.85 -10.54 16.52
CA HIS A 87 -28.56 -11.99 16.54
C HIS A 87 -29.66 -12.77 15.85
N SER A 88 -29.24 -13.79 15.10
CA SER A 88 -30.13 -14.85 14.64
C SER A 88 -30.66 -15.67 15.81
N PRO A 89 -31.73 -16.46 15.64
CA PRO A 89 -32.05 -17.54 16.59
C PRO A 89 -30.87 -18.52 16.71
N ILE A 90 -30.89 -19.34 17.76
CA ILE A 90 -29.91 -20.41 17.93
C ILE A 90 -30.10 -21.44 16.83
N LEU A 91 -29.02 -21.88 16.22
CA LEU A 91 -28.97 -22.74 15.05
C LEU A 91 -28.25 -24.06 15.38
N ASN A 92 -28.37 -25.01 14.49
CA ASN A 92 -27.60 -26.25 14.49
C ASN A 92 -27.36 -26.66 13.03
N LEU A 93 -26.55 -25.83 12.31
CA LEU A 93 -26.35 -25.97 10.88
C LEU A 93 -24.97 -26.56 10.58
N ASP A 94 -24.91 -27.42 9.58
CA ASP A 94 -23.63 -27.86 9.05
C ASP A 94 -23.11 -26.78 8.07
N ALA A 95 -21.93 -26.25 8.36
CA ALA A 95 -21.28 -25.22 7.53
C ALA A 95 -21.06 -25.69 6.07
N LYS A 96 -20.95 -27.00 5.82
CA LYS A 96 -20.79 -27.56 4.48
C LYS A 96 -22.02 -27.46 3.62
N THR A 97 -23.20 -27.42 4.23
CA THR A 97 -24.50 -27.41 3.55
C THR A 97 -25.25 -26.10 3.66
N HIS A 98 -24.75 -25.15 4.47
CA HIS A 98 -25.37 -23.83 4.67
C HIS A 98 -24.30 -22.79 4.62
N TYR A 99 -24.04 -22.20 3.45
CA TYR A 99 -22.91 -21.31 3.24
C TYR A 99 -23.19 -20.13 2.31
N LEU A 100 -24.30 -20.15 1.58
CA LEU A 100 -24.72 -19.00 0.80
C LEU A 100 -25.80 -18.25 1.58
N LEU A 101 -25.46 -17.10 2.11
CA LEU A 101 -26.41 -16.17 2.69
C LEU A 101 -27.00 -15.29 1.61
N GLU A 102 -28.32 -15.14 1.61
CA GLU A 102 -29.01 -14.13 0.84
C GLU A 102 -29.84 -13.28 1.82
N ILE A 103 -29.70 -11.97 1.74
CA ILE A 103 -30.48 -11.01 2.50
C ILE A 103 -31.11 -10.00 1.56
N ARG A 104 -32.43 -9.78 1.70
CA ARG A 104 -33.14 -8.72 1.00
C ARG A 104 -33.49 -7.62 2.00
N THR A 105 -32.80 -6.50 1.88
CA THR A 105 -32.90 -5.41 2.83
C THR A 105 -32.92 -4.05 2.15
N ALA A 106 -33.51 -3.06 2.81
CA ALA A 106 -33.47 -1.65 2.45
C ALA A 106 -32.90 -0.86 3.63
N VAL A 107 -31.91 -0.03 3.38
CA VAL A 107 -31.21 0.78 4.38
C VAL A 107 -31.10 2.20 3.85
N ASP A 108 -31.23 3.21 4.71
CA ASP A 108 -31.14 4.63 4.31
C ASP A 108 -29.81 5.30 4.68
N LYS A 109 -28.94 4.63 5.48
CA LYS A 109 -27.61 5.10 5.86
C LYS A 109 -26.64 3.92 6.05
N GLY A 110 -25.36 4.19 5.92
CA GLY A 110 -24.29 3.18 5.98
C GLY A 110 -23.94 2.63 4.60
N SER A 111 -22.76 2.07 4.46
CA SER A 111 -22.25 1.56 3.18
C SER A 111 -21.89 0.07 3.22
N GLU A 112 -21.88 -0.53 4.41
CA GLU A 112 -21.41 -1.89 4.61
C GLU A 112 -22.19 -2.59 5.73
N MET A 113 -22.48 -3.88 5.53
CA MET A 113 -22.93 -4.78 6.58
C MET A 113 -21.94 -5.92 6.75
N SER A 114 -21.94 -6.52 7.92
CA SER A 114 -21.14 -7.72 8.17
C SER A 114 -21.91 -8.85 8.80
N ILE A 115 -21.37 -10.04 8.58
CA ILE A 115 -21.86 -11.29 9.19
C ILE A 115 -20.76 -11.85 10.05
N TYR A 116 -21.06 -12.04 11.33
CA TYR A 116 -20.26 -12.83 12.24
C TYR A 116 -20.94 -14.15 12.54
N TRP A 117 -20.17 -15.17 12.96
CA TRP A 117 -20.72 -16.46 13.39
C TRP A 117 -19.96 -17.06 14.55
N ILE A 118 -20.62 -17.96 15.25
CA ILE A 118 -20.04 -18.82 16.26
C ILE A 118 -20.37 -20.30 15.95
N THR A 119 -19.49 -21.17 16.38
CA THR A 119 -19.62 -22.62 16.19
C THR A 119 -19.63 -23.34 17.53
N ASP A 120 -20.01 -24.61 17.53
CA ASP A 120 -19.93 -25.47 18.70
C ASP A 120 -18.48 -25.62 19.25
N GLU A 121 -17.47 -25.59 18.38
CA GLU A 121 -16.06 -25.63 18.75
C GLU A 121 -15.46 -24.27 19.11
N SER A 122 -16.05 -23.17 18.61
CA SER A 122 -15.59 -21.79 18.83
C SER A 122 -16.78 -20.86 19.17
N PRO A 123 -17.28 -20.90 20.41
CA PRO A 123 -18.55 -20.26 20.80
C PRO A 123 -18.44 -18.76 21.10
N ASN A 124 -17.28 -18.14 20.91
CA ASN A 124 -17.08 -16.71 21.16
C ASN A 124 -17.13 -15.91 19.84
N TRP A 125 -17.71 -14.71 19.86
CA TRP A 125 -17.63 -13.75 18.78
C TRP A 125 -16.19 -13.26 18.60
N GLY A 126 -15.78 -12.97 17.37
CA GLY A 126 -14.44 -12.45 17.09
C GLY A 126 -14.30 -12.00 15.63
N GLU A 127 -13.46 -11.00 15.40
CA GLU A 127 -13.15 -10.42 14.10
C GLU A 127 -12.58 -11.44 13.09
N ASP A 128 -12.05 -12.51 13.60
CA ASP A 128 -11.51 -13.64 12.85
C ASP A 128 -12.59 -14.59 12.27
N LYS A 129 -13.86 -14.31 12.55
CA LYS A 129 -15.05 -15.02 12.04
C LYS A 129 -16.08 -14.00 11.54
N LYS A 130 -15.69 -13.22 10.54
CA LYS A 130 -16.47 -12.12 9.98
C LYS A 130 -16.34 -12.10 8.46
N ILE A 131 -17.38 -11.71 7.76
CA ILE A 131 -17.37 -11.33 6.34
C ILE A 131 -18.16 -10.04 6.20
N ASN A 132 -17.57 -9.06 5.52
CA ASN A 132 -18.21 -7.81 5.17
C ASN A 132 -18.79 -7.87 3.75
N PHE A 133 -19.89 -7.14 3.53
CA PHE A 133 -20.43 -6.93 2.20
C PHE A 133 -21.03 -5.52 2.06
N LYS A 134 -20.84 -4.90 0.89
CA LYS A 134 -21.32 -3.55 0.61
C LYS A 134 -22.82 -3.53 0.40
N ILE A 135 -23.47 -2.45 0.85
CA ILE A 135 -24.91 -2.18 0.68
C ILE A 135 -25.11 -0.81 0.03
N ILE A 136 -26.27 -0.63 -0.59
CA ILE A 136 -26.70 0.62 -1.22
C ILE A 136 -27.69 1.30 -0.28
N PRO A 137 -27.34 2.48 0.32
CA PRO A 137 -28.18 3.15 1.31
C PRO A 137 -29.18 4.12 0.66
N ASP A 138 -30.00 3.64 -0.30
CA ASP A 138 -30.98 4.44 -1.05
C ASP A 138 -32.41 4.26 -0.54
N ASN A 139 -32.57 3.51 0.54
CA ASN A 139 -33.86 3.17 1.13
C ASN A 139 -34.77 2.31 0.22
N GLU A 140 -34.21 1.66 -0.80
CA GLU A 140 -34.89 0.70 -1.65
C GLU A 140 -34.44 -0.74 -1.34
N PHE A 141 -35.31 -1.71 -1.61
CA PHE A 141 -34.95 -3.11 -1.34
C PHE A 141 -33.98 -3.67 -2.37
N HIS A 142 -32.80 -4.05 -1.89
CA HIS A 142 -31.78 -4.78 -2.63
C HIS A 142 -31.59 -6.19 -2.08
N THR A 143 -31.24 -7.13 -2.96
CA THR A 143 -30.90 -8.49 -2.57
C THR A 143 -29.38 -8.67 -2.65
N TYR A 144 -28.78 -9.05 -1.52
CA TYR A 144 -27.34 -9.29 -1.40
C TYR A 144 -27.10 -10.78 -1.20
N SER A 145 -26.22 -11.37 -2.01
CA SER A 145 -25.81 -12.77 -1.89
C SER A 145 -24.35 -12.84 -1.44
N VAL A 146 -24.11 -13.49 -0.30
CA VAL A 146 -22.79 -13.58 0.33
C VAL A 146 -22.41 -15.05 0.50
N ASP A 147 -21.35 -15.49 -0.16
CA ASP A 147 -20.78 -16.82 0.05
C ASP A 147 -19.89 -16.83 1.32
N ILE A 148 -20.49 -17.14 2.45
CA ILE A 148 -19.79 -17.20 3.75
C ILE A 148 -18.79 -18.35 3.78
N GLY A 149 -19.04 -19.41 3.02
CA GLY A 149 -18.21 -20.58 3.00
C GLY A 149 -16.85 -20.42 2.34
N ILE A 150 -16.54 -19.27 1.71
CA ILE A 150 -15.17 -18.94 1.29
C ILE A 150 -14.27 -18.69 2.50
N HIS A 151 -14.86 -18.40 3.67
CA HIS A 151 -14.07 -18.09 4.86
C HIS A 151 -13.56 -19.38 5.52
N LYS A 152 -12.25 -19.48 5.73
CA LYS A 152 -11.59 -20.67 6.27
C LYS A 152 -12.08 -21.13 7.64
N LYS A 153 -12.72 -20.25 8.41
CA LYS A 153 -13.32 -20.56 9.73
C LYS A 153 -14.83 -20.82 9.67
N TRP A 154 -15.44 -20.85 8.49
CA TRP A 154 -16.80 -21.32 8.31
C TRP A 154 -16.79 -22.85 8.26
N LEU A 155 -16.67 -23.50 9.43
CA LEU A 155 -16.46 -24.94 9.60
C LEU A 155 -17.32 -25.48 10.74
N GLY A 156 -17.58 -26.80 10.71
CA GLY A 156 -18.26 -27.52 11.81
C GLY A 156 -19.74 -27.16 11.88
N LYS A 157 -20.26 -27.09 13.09
CA LYS A 157 -21.66 -26.74 13.39
C LYS A 157 -21.79 -25.26 13.70
N ILE A 158 -22.50 -24.52 12.87
CA ILE A 158 -22.83 -23.12 13.12
C ILE A 158 -23.97 -23.07 14.13
N THR A 159 -23.75 -22.40 15.24
CA THR A 159 -24.70 -22.32 16.34
C THR A 159 -25.46 -21.00 16.39
N GLN A 160 -24.88 -19.93 15.87
CA GLN A 160 -25.56 -18.64 15.72
C GLN A 160 -24.76 -17.74 14.78
N PHE A 161 -25.43 -16.79 14.12
CA PHE A 161 -24.76 -15.68 13.47
C PHE A 161 -25.37 -14.34 13.86
N ARG A 162 -24.66 -13.26 13.64
CA ARG A 162 -25.10 -11.90 13.89
C ARG A 162 -24.90 -11.06 12.63
N LEU A 163 -25.81 -10.13 12.42
CA LEU A 163 -25.72 -9.11 11.37
C LEU A 163 -25.43 -7.76 12.02
N ASP A 164 -24.43 -7.07 11.52
CA ASP A 164 -24.02 -5.76 11.94
C ASP A 164 -24.22 -4.76 10.79
N LEU A 165 -24.60 -3.53 11.10
CA LEU A 165 -24.44 -2.40 10.19
C LEU A 165 -23.16 -1.68 10.57
N GLU A 166 -22.15 -1.73 9.71
CA GLU A 166 -20.80 -1.24 10.02
C GLU A 166 -20.73 0.30 10.05
N PRO A 167 -20.02 0.90 11.03
CA PRO A 167 -19.77 2.33 11.05
C PRO A 167 -18.91 2.76 9.84
N PRO A 168 -18.89 4.06 9.46
CA PRO A 168 -19.37 5.22 10.23
C PRO A 168 -20.76 5.69 9.79
N ASP A 169 -21.34 6.65 10.57
CA ASP A 169 -22.62 7.36 10.26
C ASP A 169 -23.88 6.48 10.19
N THR A 170 -23.92 5.43 10.99
CA THR A 170 -25.07 4.54 11.03
C THR A 170 -26.14 4.93 12.05
N ASN A 171 -25.84 5.82 12.99
CA ASN A 171 -26.80 6.23 14.02
C ASN A 171 -28.03 6.92 13.41
N GLY A 172 -29.21 6.46 13.78
CA GLY A 172 -30.48 6.87 13.18
C GLY A 172 -30.71 6.30 11.79
N ALA A 173 -30.02 5.24 11.40
CA ALA A 173 -30.30 4.50 10.18
C ALA A 173 -31.59 3.67 10.33
N HIS A 174 -32.43 3.66 9.32
CA HIS A 174 -33.60 2.81 9.26
C HIS A 174 -33.30 1.58 8.40
N ILE A 175 -33.54 0.41 8.97
CA ILE A 175 -33.34 -0.87 8.31
C ILE A 175 -34.67 -1.59 8.16
N ARG A 176 -34.93 -2.10 6.95
CA ARG A 176 -36.07 -2.95 6.62
C ARG A 176 -35.56 -4.24 6.01
N ILE A 177 -35.87 -5.38 6.61
CA ILE A 177 -35.48 -6.69 6.11
C ILE A 177 -36.73 -7.46 5.68
N ASP A 178 -36.79 -7.78 4.38
CA ASP A 178 -37.85 -8.58 3.78
C ASP A 178 -37.65 -10.06 4.10
N TYR A 179 -36.44 -10.56 3.87
CA TYR A 179 -36.05 -11.90 4.28
C TYR A 179 -34.53 -12.04 4.49
N VAL A 180 -34.19 -13.07 5.26
CA VAL A 180 -32.86 -13.63 5.36
C VAL A 180 -32.94 -15.12 5.05
N GLN A 181 -32.12 -15.62 4.15
CA GLN A 181 -32.04 -17.06 3.89
C GLN A 181 -30.60 -17.56 3.86
N LEU A 182 -30.41 -18.81 4.29
CA LEU A 182 -29.13 -19.49 4.28
C LEU A 182 -29.29 -20.87 3.66
N GLY A 183 -28.48 -21.18 2.66
CA GLY A 183 -28.60 -22.43 1.93
C GLY A 183 -27.35 -22.81 1.16
N ILE A 184 -27.51 -23.68 0.19
CA ILE A 184 -26.47 -24.05 -0.77
C ILE A 184 -26.64 -23.28 -2.06
N SER A 185 -25.53 -22.95 -2.74
CA SER A 185 -25.54 -22.57 -4.14
C SER A 185 -26.18 -23.66 -4.99
N SER A 186 -26.80 -23.29 -6.13
CA SER A 186 -27.40 -24.26 -7.06
C SER A 186 -26.41 -25.39 -7.37
N SER A 187 -26.80 -26.59 -7.05
CA SER A 187 -25.97 -27.79 -6.97
C SER A 187 -25.49 -28.28 -8.35
N LYS A 188 -24.54 -27.59 -8.99
CA LYS A 188 -23.88 -28.14 -10.17
C LYS A 188 -22.40 -27.75 -10.20
N VAL A 189 -21.55 -28.66 -10.66
CA VAL A 189 -20.17 -28.29 -11.01
C VAL A 189 -20.22 -27.33 -12.20
N GLU A 190 -19.50 -26.24 -12.12
CA GLU A 190 -19.51 -25.18 -13.12
C GLU A 190 -18.13 -25.01 -13.79
N VAL A 191 -18.11 -24.47 -15.00
CA VAL A 191 -16.89 -23.99 -15.66
C VAL A 191 -16.49 -22.68 -14.98
N TYR A 192 -15.42 -22.75 -14.16
CA TYR A 192 -14.94 -21.63 -13.35
C TYR A 192 -14.04 -20.69 -14.13
N SER A 193 -13.08 -21.23 -14.90
CA SER A 193 -12.20 -20.42 -15.75
C SER A 193 -11.76 -21.17 -17.00
N MET A 194 -11.46 -20.39 -18.04
CA MET A 194 -10.98 -20.87 -19.31
C MET A 194 -9.88 -19.95 -19.81
N ASN A 195 -8.68 -20.50 -20.04
CA ASN A 195 -7.52 -19.73 -20.42
C ASN A 195 -6.80 -20.35 -21.63
N ILE A 196 -6.22 -19.49 -22.49
CA ILE A 196 -5.37 -19.88 -23.59
C ILE A 196 -3.90 -19.77 -23.12
N GLY A 197 -3.18 -20.89 -23.04
CA GLY A 197 -1.83 -20.95 -22.49
C GLY A 197 -0.72 -20.46 -23.43
N THR A 198 -1.05 -19.52 -24.30
CA THR A 198 -0.10 -18.77 -25.14
C THR A 198 -0.65 -17.38 -25.40
N GLY A 199 0.20 -16.36 -25.33
CA GLY A 199 -0.20 -14.99 -25.61
C GLY A 199 -0.63 -14.76 -27.06
N VAL A 200 -0.18 -15.61 -28.01
CA VAL A 200 -0.53 -15.48 -29.44
C VAL A 200 -0.68 -16.86 -30.09
N PRO A 201 -1.90 -17.40 -30.17
CA PRO A 201 -2.20 -18.61 -30.94
C PRO A 201 -1.84 -18.44 -32.42
N ARG A 202 -1.07 -19.40 -33.01
CA ARG A 202 -0.63 -19.35 -34.39
C ARG A 202 -1.10 -20.57 -35.17
N SER A 203 -1.46 -20.35 -36.43
CA SER A 203 -1.82 -21.45 -37.33
C SER A 203 -0.67 -22.46 -37.46
N GLY A 204 -0.98 -23.74 -37.50
CA GLY A 204 0.04 -24.81 -37.59
C GLY A 204 0.78 -25.10 -36.28
N LYS A 205 0.67 -24.29 -35.21
CA LYS A 205 1.29 -24.54 -33.91
C LYS A 205 0.28 -25.13 -32.93
N SER A 206 0.78 -25.99 -32.05
CA SER A 206 -0.02 -26.53 -30.95
C SER A 206 0.15 -25.65 -29.68
N PHE A 207 -0.91 -25.44 -28.95
CA PHE A 207 -0.90 -24.71 -27.70
C PHE A 207 -1.91 -25.31 -26.72
N PRO A 208 -1.73 -25.16 -25.38
CA PRO A 208 -2.68 -25.64 -24.39
C PRO A 208 -3.86 -24.68 -24.21
N ILE A 209 -5.04 -25.26 -24.00
CA ILE A 209 -6.18 -24.58 -23.40
C ILE A 209 -6.35 -25.14 -21.99
N TYR A 210 -6.44 -24.28 -21.00
CA TYR A 210 -6.70 -24.64 -19.61
C TYR A 210 -8.16 -24.40 -19.29
N VAL A 211 -8.81 -25.41 -18.73
CA VAL A 211 -10.20 -25.30 -18.23
C VAL A 211 -10.21 -25.74 -16.78
N THR A 212 -10.68 -24.86 -15.93
CA THR A 212 -10.88 -25.16 -14.51
C THR A 212 -12.37 -25.28 -14.23
N ILE A 213 -12.78 -26.37 -13.61
CA ILE A 213 -14.14 -26.56 -13.11
C ILE A 213 -14.12 -26.48 -11.60
N LYS A 214 -15.21 -25.95 -11.03
CA LYS A 214 -15.39 -25.76 -9.58
C LYS A 214 -16.66 -26.48 -9.13
N ASN A 215 -16.56 -27.11 -7.98
CA ASN A 215 -17.72 -27.57 -7.25
C ASN A 215 -18.14 -26.52 -6.22
N PRO A 216 -19.08 -25.63 -6.48
CA PRO A 216 -19.48 -24.59 -5.52
C PRO A 216 -20.36 -25.16 -4.39
N SER A 217 -20.80 -26.42 -4.49
CA SER A 217 -21.72 -27.06 -3.53
C SER A 217 -21.01 -27.63 -2.29
N GLY A 218 -21.80 -27.98 -1.28
CA GLY A 218 -21.35 -28.72 -0.12
C GLY A 218 -21.29 -30.24 -0.33
N GLU A 219 -21.63 -30.75 -1.52
CA GLU A 219 -21.71 -32.19 -1.83
C GLU A 219 -20.54 -32.65 -2.71
N VAL A 220 -20.20 -33.92 -2.63
CA VAL A 220 -19.22 -34.55 -3.52
C VAL A 220 -19.88 -34.90 -4.84
N PHE A 221 -19.39 -34.34 -5.96
CA PHE A 221 -19.79 -34.77 -7.29
C PHE A 221 -18.92 -35.94 -7.77
N LYS A 222 -19.57 -37.01 -8.25
CA LYS A 222 -18.89 -38.20 -8.76
C LYS A 222 -19.02 -38.32 -10.28
N ASP A 223 -18.06 -39.00 -10.87
CA ASP A 223 -17.99 -39.28 -12.32
C ASP A 223 -18.19 -38.03 -13.18
N VAL A 224 -17.43 -36.97 -12.82
CA VAL A 224 -17.46 -35.70 -13.55
C VAL A 224 -16.54 -35.80 -14.75
N SER A 225 -17.06 -35.48 -15.93
CA SER A 225 -16.28 -35.44 -17.17
C SER A 225 -16.39 -34.08 -17.82
N LEU A 226 -15.24 -33.60 -18.29
CA LEU A 226 -15.11 -32.37 -19.08
C LEU A 226 -14.87 -32.73 -20.54
N LYS A 227 -15.68 -32.18 -21.46
CA LYS A 227 -15.54 -32.33 -22.90
C LYS A 227 -15.25 -31.00 -23.56
N VAL A 228 -14.23 -30.94 -24.37
CA VAL A 228 -13.82 -29.78 -25.16
C VAL A 228 -13.88 -30.16 -26.65
N LYS A 229 -14.74 -29.49 -27.41
CA LYS A 229 -14.89 -29.78 -28.84
C LYS A 229 -14.11 -28.77 -29.68
N VAL A 230 -13.07 -29.23 -30.36
CA VAL A 230 -12.21 -28.44 -31.24
C VAL A 230 -12.36 -28.95 -32.69
N LEU A 231 -13.05 -28.18 -33.51
CA LEU A 231 -13.43 -28.60 -34.88
C LEU A 231 -14.18 -29.94 -34.82
N ASP A 232 -13.65 -30.97 -35.49
CA ASP A 232 -14.23 -32.31 -35.53
C ASP A 232 -13.71 -33.24 -34.44
N LYS A 233 -12.85 -32.76 -33.54
CA LYS A 233 -12.25 -33.55 -32.45
C LYS A 233 -12.89 -33.17 -31.12
N VAL A 234 -13.20 -34.19 -30.32
CA VAL A 234 -13.64 -34.06 -28.96
C VAL A 234 -12.52 -34.59 -28.04
N PHE A 235 -12.03 -33.71 -27.19
CA PHE A 235 -11.16 -34.07 -26.07
C PHE A 235 -12.03 -34.32 -24.85
N SER A 236 -11.68 -35.30 -24.03
CA SER A 236 -12.43 -35.63 -22.83
C SER A 236 -11.48 -36.04 -21.72
N GLU A 237 -11.66 -35.40 -20.57
CA GLU A 237 -11.00 -35.77 -19.32
C GLU A 237 -12.03 -36.03 -18.24
N SER A 238 -11.72 -36.89 -17.27
CA SER A 238 -12.66 -37.28 -16.24
C SER A 238 -11.98 -37.35 -14.88
N VAL A 239 -12.72 -36.96 -13.84
CA VAL A 239 -12.32 -37.14 -12.46
C VAL A 239 -13.38 -37.98 -11.75
N ARG A 240 -12.91 -38.92 -10.90
CA ARG A 240 -13.79 -39.81 -10.15
C ARG A 240 -14.71 -39.04 -9.20
N GLU A 241 -14.16 -37.99 -8.56
CA GLU A 241 -14.90 -37.15 -7.66
C GLU A 241 -14.27 -35.75 -7.53
N ILE A 242 -15.12 -34.71 -7.31
CA ILE A 242 -14.71 -33.36 -6.92
C ILE A 242 -15.31 -33.11 -5.54
N GLN A 243 -14.43 -32.78 -4.58
CA GLN A 243 -14.84 -32.49 -3.20
C GLN A 243 -15.62 -31.19 -3.14
N PRO A 244 -16.40 -30.99 -2.09
CA PRO A 244 -17.05 -29.69 -1.84
C PRO A 244 -16.05 -28.54 -1.92
N ARG A 245 -16.39 -27.50 -2.67
CA ARG A 245 -15.59 -26.27 -2.89
C ARG A 245 -14.22 -26.45 -3.55
N ASP A 246 -13.90 -27.68 -3.98
CA ASP A 246 -12.66 -27.94 -4.70
C ASP A 246 -12.75 -27.52 -6.17
N THR A 247 -11.60 -27.28 -6.76
CA THR A 247 -11.42 -26.99 -8.19
C THR A 247 -10.58 -28.08 -8.83
N LYS A 248 -10.83 -28.35 -10.11
CA LYS A 248 -9.98 -29.24 -10.92
C LYS A 248 -9.66 -28.54 -12.25
N SER A 249 -8.37 -28.45 -12.53
CA SER A 249 -7.87 -27.88 -13.79
C SER A 249 -7.42 -28.97 -14.76
N PHE A 250 -7.75 -28.78 -16.02
CA PHE A 250 -7.42 -29.66 -17.12
C PHE A 250 -6.68 -28.89 -18.22
N SER A 251 -5.83 -29.56 -18.96
CA SER A 251 -5.08 -28.97 -20.07
C SER A 251 -5.28 -29.79 -21.34
N PHE A 252 -5.68 -29.14 -22.42
CA PHE A 252 -5.91 -29.75 -23.74
C PHE A 252 -5.01 -29.09 -24.78
N ASN A 253 -4.12 -29.86 -25.37
CA ASN A 253 -3.31 -29.37 -26.48
C ASN A 253 -4.11 -29.36 -27.79
N VAL A 254 -4.35 -28.14 -28.30
CA VAL A 254 -5.12 -27.90 -29.52
C VAL A 254 -4.26 -27.34 -30.64
N LYS A 255 -4.70 -27.54 -31.88
CA LYS A 255 -4.03 -27.04 -33.07
C LYS A 255 -5.04 -26.64 -34.14
N PHE A 256 -4.88 -25.45 -34.70
CA PHE A 256 -5.62 -24.95 -35.85
C PHE A 256 -4.69 -24.78 -37.04
N ASN A 257 -5.13 -25.23 -38.22
CA ASN A 257 -4.27 -25.18 -39.43
C ASN A 257 -4.50 -23.91 -40.27
N LYS A 258 -5.46 -23.08 -39.92
CA LYS A 258 -5.79 -21.80 -40.59
C LYS A 258 -5.97 -20.68 -39.56
N GLU A 259 -5.76 -19.46 -40.03
CA GLU A 259 -6.08 -18.25 -39.27
C GLU A 259 -7.61 -18.05 -39.16
N GLY A 260 -8.05 -17.38 -38.10
CA GLY A 260 -9.44 -17.07 -37.90
C GLY A 260 -9.87 -17.09 -36.44
N ILE A 261 -11.12 -16.81 -36.20
CA ILE A 261 -11.77 -16.89 -34.87
C ILE A 261 -12.47 -18.24 -34.78
N TYR A 262 -12.16 -18.97 -33.71
CA TYR A 262 -12.71 -20.30 -33.44
C TYR A 262 -13.44 -20.29 -32.11
N LYS A 263 -14.73 -20.64 -32.12
CA LYS A 263 -15.53 -20.87 -30.91
C LYS A 263 -15.34 -22.34 -30.50
N ILE A 264 -14.91 -22.56 -29.28
CA ILE A 264 -14.61 -23.88 -28.72
C ILE A 264 -15.64 -24.14 -27.62
N PRO A 265 -16.66 -24.99 -27.88
CA PRO A 265 -17.63 -25.37 -26.87
C PRO A 265 -17.04 -26.31 -25.82
N ILE A 266 -17.46 -26.13 -24.58
CA ILE A 266 -17.04 -26.89 -23.41
C ILE A 266 -18.31 -27.40 -22.73
N GLU A 267 -18.32 -28.68 -22.35
CA GLU A 267 -19.42 -29.28 -21.61
C GLU A 267 -18.90 -30.03 -20.38
N VAL A 268 -19.53 -29.78 -19.24
CA VAL A 268 -19.32 -30.53 -18.00
C VAL A 268 -20.47 -31.51 -17.83
N THR A 269 -20.15 -32.77 -17.63
CA THR A 269 -21.15 -33.84 -17.43
C THR A 269 -20.91 -34.56 -16.10
N SER A 270 -22.00 -35.03 -15.45
CA SER A 270 -21.92 -36.00 -14.37
C SER A 270 -22.69 -37.24 -14.81
N GLY A 271 -21.96 -38.32 -14.99
CA GLY A 271 -22.48 -39.48 -15.72
C GLY A 271 -22.91 -39.15 -17.15
N SER A 272 -24.16 -39.38 -17.50
CA SER A 272 -24.72 -39.05 -18.83
C SER A 272 -25.35 -37.63 -18.91
N LYS A 273 -25.49 -36.94 -17.80
CA LYS A 273 -26.18 -35.62 -17.72
C LYS A 273 -25.21 -34.48 -17.90
N VAL A 274 -25.49 -33.57 -18.86
CA VAL A 274 -24.79 -32.27 -18.93
C VAL A 274 -25.25 -31.41 -17.77
N ILE A 275 -24.31 -30.94 -16.98
CA ILE A 275 -24.55 -30.14 -15.79
C ILE A 275 -24.12 -28.69 -15.95
N ASP A 276 -23.14 -28.43 -16.83
CA ASP A 276 -22.78 -27.07 -17.21
C ASP A 276 -22.19 -26.99 -18.62
N LYS A 277 -22.21 -25.79 -19.18
CA LYS A 277 -21.65 -25.49 -20.52
C LYS A 277 -20.96 -24.12 -20.51
N GLY A 278 -19.94 -24.00 -21.36
CA GLY A 278 -19.28 -22.74 -21.65
C GLY A 278 -18.69 -22.76 -23.05
N ASP A 279 -18.09 -21.65 -23.45
CA ASP A 279 -17.32 -21.60 -24.67
C ASP A 279 -16.16 -20.60 -24.53
N ILE A 280 -15.07 -20.85 -25.25
CA ILE A 280 -13.96 -19.91 -25.38
C ILE A 280 -13.74 -19.56 -26.84
N ASN A 281 -13.61 -18.26 -27.13
CA ASN A 281 -13.25 -17.76 -28.44
C ASN A 281 -11.72 -17.65 -28.57
N VAL A 282 -11.15 -18.29 -29.56
CA VAL A 282 -9.71 -18.30 -29.83
C VAL A 282 -9.46 -17.60 -31.16
N LEU A 283 -8.69 -16.52 -31.13
CA LEU A 283 -8.18 -15.87 -32.32
C LEU A 283 -6.84 -16.50 -32.70
N VAL A 284 -6.79 -17.16 -33.85
CA VAL A 284 -5.58 -17.77 -34.39
C VAL A 284 -5.02 -16.86 -35.49
N THR A 285 -3.78 -16.39 -35.29
CA THR A 285 -3.05 -15.61 -36.31
C THR A 285 -2.18 -16.49 -37.19
N ARG A 286 -1.45 -15.91 -38.15
CA ARG A 286 -0.58 -16.67 -39.09
C ARG A 286 0.65 -17.29 -38.41
N ASP A 287 1.16 -18.37 -38.94
CA ASP A 287 2.33 -19.11 -38.43
C ASP A 287 3.60 -18.23 -38.41
N ASN A 288 3.87 -17.56 -39.54
CA ASN A 288 5.03 -16.69 -39.73
C ASN A 288 4.80 -15.29 -39.14
N LEU A 289 4.30 -15.24 -37.92
CA LEU A 289 3.92 -13.99 -37.21
C LEU A 289 5.03 -12.92 -37.18
N PHE A 290 6.28 -13.35 -37.05
CA PHE A 290 7.44 -12.44 -36.91
C PHE A 290 8.00 -11.96 -38.26
N GLU A 291 7.55 -12.51 -39.37
CA GLU A 291 7.88 -12.03 -40.71
C GLU A 291 6.87 -10.99 -41.20
N GLN A 292 7.35 -9.94 -41.87
CA GLN A 292 6.46 -8.94 -42.45
C GLN A 292 5.78 -9.50 -43.71
N SER A 293 4.48 -9.26 -43.81
CA SER A 293 3.66 -9.67 -44.95
C SER A 293 3.01 -8.48 -45.62
N PRO A 294 2.68 -8.60 -46.93
CA PRO A 294 1.84 -7.61 -47.60
C PRO A 294 0.51 -7.43 -46.87
N GLY A 295 0.17 -6.19 -46.56
CA GLY A 295 -1.06 -5.84 -45.79
C GLY A 295 -0.80 -5.58 -44.29
N ASP A 296 0.35 -5.93 -43.75
CA ASP A 296 0.76 -5.44 -42.43
C ASP A 296 0.94 -3.91 -42.46
N ILE A 297 0.52 -3.24 -41.40
CA ILE A 297 0.78 -1.81 -41.22
C ILE A 297 1.86 -1.64 -40.18
N THR A 298 2.74 -0.65 -40.38
CA THR A 298 3.81 -0.33 -39.45
C THR A 298 3.74 1.11 -38.98
N LEU A 299 4.07 1.34 -37.73
CA LEU A 299 4.23 2.64 -37.11
C LEU A 299 5.59 2.68 -36.43
N GLU A 300 6.44 3.67 -36.73
CA GLU A 300 7.78 3.72 -36.18
C GLU A 300 8.25 5.13 -35.87
N ASN A 301 9.15 5.24 -34.92
CA ASN A 301 9.93 6.44 -34.61
C ASN A 301 11.40 6.06 -34.36
N SER A 302 12.21 6.92 -33.76
CA SER A 302 13.63 6.66 -33.54
C SER A 302 13.90 5.53 -32.54
N LYS A 303 13.00 5.27 -31.58
CA LYS A 303 13.18 4.34 -30.46
C LYS A 303 12.29 3.10 -30.52
N MET A 304 11.19 3.14 -31.25
CA MET A 304 10.18 2.09 -31.31
C MET A 304 9.79 1.73 -32.74
N PHE A 305 9.37 0.47 -32.92
CA PHE A 305 8.74 -0.04 -34.12
C PHE A 305 7.54 -0.90 -33.72
N ILE A 306 6.36 -0.58 -34.25
CA ILE A 306 5.13 -1.35 -34.04
C ILE A 306 4.67 -1.92 -35.37
N ARG A 307 4.36 -3.20 -35.39
CA ARG A 307 3.80 -3.87 -36.57
C ARG A 307 2.42 -4.44 -36.21
N PHE A 308 1.43 -4.05 -36.99
CA PHE A 308 0.08 -4.57 -36.93
C PHE A 308 -0.11 -5.67 -37.97
N VAL A 309 -0.37 -6.85 -37.47
CA VAL A 309 -0.45 -8.08 -38.27
C VAL A 309 -1.83 -8.24 -38.83
N ARG A 310 -1.91 -8.41 -40.16
CA ARG A 310 -3.16 -8.68 -40.87
C ARG A 310 -3.28 -10.15 -41.26
N VAL A 311 -4.49 -10.69 -41.04
CA VAL A 311 -4.94 -11.99 -41.53
C VAL A 311 -6.22 -11.80 -42.36
N PRO A 312 -6.78 -12.81 -43.03
CA PRO A 312 -7.99 -12.65 -43.84
C PRO A 312 -9.19 -12.07 -43.11
N SER A 313 -9.35 -12.34 -41.81
CA SER A 313 -10.43 -11.79 -40.98
C SER A 313 -10.23 -10.33 -40.55
N GLY A 314 -9.03 -9.77 -40.72
CA GLY A 314 -8.70 -8.40 -40.28
C GLY A 314 -7.38 -8.30 -39.54
N PHE A 315 -7.19 -7.20 -38.80
CA PHE A 315 -6.02 -6.99 -37.95
C PHE A 315 -6.18 -7.68 -36.60
N THR A 316 -5.19 -8.50 -36.21
CA THR A 316 -5.30 -9.39 -35.05
C THR A 316 -4.35 -9.03 -33.92
N THR A 317 -3.16 -8.52 -34.26
CA THR A 317 -2.03 -8.48 -33.32
C THR A 317 -1.22 -7.21 -33.55
N ALA A 318 -0.78 -6.58 -32.47
CA ALA A 318 0.28 -5.58 -32.51
C ALA A 318 1.56 -6.16 -31.86
N LEU A 319 2.67 -6.10 -32.59
CA LEU A 319 4.00 -6.49 -32.13
C LEU A 319 4.80 -5.22 -31.83
N LEU A 320 5.24 -5.07 -30.58
CA LEU A 320 5.93 -3.89 -30.08
C LEU A 320 7.42 -4.19 -29.91
N TYR A 321 8.25 -3.47 -30.64
CA TYR A 321 9.69 -3.63 -30.66
C TYR A 321 10.37 -2.36 -30.11
N GLY A 322 11.42 -2.55 -29.33
CA GLY A 322 12.42 -1.53 -29.06
C GLY A 322 13.45 -1.46 -30.18
N LYS A 323 13.95 -0.27 -30.49
CA LYS A 323 15.04 -0.04 -31.44
C LYS A 323 16.34 0.25 -30.72
N LYS A 324 17.39 -0.52 -31.02
CA LYS A 324 18.73 -0.29 -30.52
C LYS A 324 19.75 -0.56 -31.67
N ASP A 325 20.61 0.39 -31.99
CA ASP A 325 21.70 0.25 -32.97
C ASP A 325 21.22 -0.39 -34.29
N ASN A 326 20.07 0.08 -34.81
CA ASN A 326 19.36 -0.45 -35.99
C ASN A 326 18.86 -1.91 -35.85
N LYS A 327 18.89 -2.50 -34.65
CA LYS A 327 18.27 -3.80 -34.38
C LYS A 327 16.91 -3.62 -33.74
N LEU A 328 15.99 -4.50 -34.08
CA LEU A 328 14.66 -4.59 -33.48
C LEU A 328 14.67 -5.73 -32.47
N GLU A 329 14.20 -5.43 -31.25
CA GLU A 329 14.00 -6.42 -30.18
C GLU A 329 12.51 -6.45 -29.82
N LEU A 330 11.87 -7.60 -29.95
CA LEU A 330 10.48 -7.79 -29.57
C LEU A 330 10.38 -7.69 -28.04
N LEU A 331 9.51 -6.82 -27.55
CA LEU A 331 9.36 -6.55 -26.12
C LEU A 331 7.99 -6.93 -25.60
N SER A 332 6.95 -6.74 -26.41
CA SER A 332 5.57 -7.00 -25.99
C SER A 332 4.67 -7.29 -27.17
N VAL A 333 3.53 -7.93 -26.88
CA VAL A 333 2.50 -8.25 -27.86
C VAL A 333 1.14 -7.82 -27.28
N ILE A 334 0.29 -7.24 -28.14
CA ILE A 334 -1.14 -7.05 -27.88
C ILE A 334 -1.90 -8.03 -28.78
N HIS A 335 -2.61 -9.01 -28.20
CA HIS A 335 -3.38 -10.00 -28.94
C HIS A 335 -4.51 -10.56 -28.08
N PRO A 336 -5.79 -10.49 -28.53
CA PRO A 336 -6.29 -9.71 -29.67
C PRO A 336 -6.05 -8.22 -29.48
N LEU A 337 -6.31 -7.39 -30.51
CA LEU A 337 -6.20 -5.93 -30.38
C LEU A 337 -7.18 -5.39 -29.35
N SER A 338 -8.40 -5.95 -29.27
CA SER A 338 -9.41 -5.68 -28.27
C SER A 338 -10.48 -6.76 -28.27
N SER A 339 -11.33 -6.81 -27.26
CA SER A 339 -12.54 -7.62 -27.19
C SER A 339 -13.66 -6.91 -26.44
N ILE A 340 -14.89 -7.36 -26.65
CA ILE A 340 -16.05 -6.91 -25.91
C ILE A 340 -16.86 -8.12 -25.43
N THR A 341 -17.24 -8.12 -24.16
CA THR A 341 -18.16 -9.10 -23.57
C THR A 341 -19.41 -8.37 -23.07
N TYR A 342 -20.55 -8.86 -23.43
CA TYR A 342 -21.86 -8.31 -23.05
C TYR A 342 -22.86 -9.44 -22.75
N THR A 343 -23.96 -9.10 -22.11
CA THR A 343 -25.07 -10.02 -21.87
C THR A 343 -26.11 -9.86 -22.96
N ASP A 344 -26.45 -10.96 -23.63
CA ASP A 344 -27.50 -10.98 -24.66
C ASP A 344 -28.91 -10.92 -24.04
N PRO A 345 -29.98 -10.83 -24.87
CA PRO A 345 -31.36 -10.78 -24.37
C PRO A 345 -31.80 -12.02 -23.58
N GLU A 346 -31.17 -13.16 -23.83
CA GLU A 346 -31.40 -14.44 -23.15
C GLU A 346 -30.69 -14.53 -21.80
N GLY A 347 -29.78 -13.59 -21.51
CA GLY A 347 -29.03 -13.53 -20.27
C GLY A 347 -27.64 -14.22 -20.35
N ASP A 348 -27.28 -14.73 -21.53
CA ASP A 348 -26.00 -15.39 -21.73
C ASP A 348 -24.86 -14.39 -21.99
N ARG A 349 -23.65 -14.68 -21.53
CA ARG A 349 -22.47 -13.89 -21.83
C ARG A 349 -21.94 -14.18 -23.21
N VAL A 350 -21.86 -13.15 -24.05
CA VAL A 350 -21.32 -13.21 -25.41
C VAL A 350 -20.02 -12.40 -25.47
N THR A 351 -18.96 -13.01 -25.98
CA THR A 351 -17.67 -12.32 -26.19
C THR A 351 -17.36 -12.22 -27.68
N ASP A 352 -17.22 -10.99 -28.17
CA ASP A 352 -16.77 -10.70 -29.53
C ASP A 352 -15.29 -10.29 -29.52
N ILE A 353 -14.48 -11.01 -30.27
CA ILE A 353 -13.10 -10.59 -30.55
C ILE A 353 -13.13 -9.54 -31.65
N LEU A 354 -12.56 -8.35 -31.37
CA LEU A 354 -12.58 -7.24 -32.32
C LEU A 354 -11.42 -7.38 -33.33
N CYS A 355 -11.75 -7.82 -34.55
CA CYS A 355 -10.82 -7.93 -35.67
C CYS A 355 -11.16 -6.87 -36.73
N PRO A 356 -10.64 -5.64 -36.64
CA PRO A 356 -10.95 -4.59 -37.60
C PRO A 356 -10.46 -4.95 -38.99
N SER A 357 -11.34 -4.93 -39.98
CA SER A 357 -11.01 -5.14 -41.41
C SER A 357 -10.50 -3.84 -42.03
N ILE A 358 -10.87 -2.70 -41.49
CA ILE A 358 -10.49 -1.36 -41.97
C ILE A 358 -9.38 -0.81 -41.06
N ALA A 359 -8.28 -0.43 -41.66
CA ALA A 359 -7.21 0.29 -40.99
C ALA A 359 -6.68 1.41 -41.91
N ARG A 360 -6.47 2.59 -41.34
CA ARG A 360 -5.93 3.74 -42.05
C ARG A 360 -4.68 4.26 -41.33
N LYS A 361 -3.61 4.45 -42.09
CA LYS A 361 -2.42 5.14 -41.60
C LYS A 361 -2.51 6.61 -41.99
N GLU A 362 -2.62 7.47 -41.00
CA GLU A 362 -2.81 8.93 -41.14
C GLU A 362 -1.64 9.67 -40.47
N GLY A 363 -0.55 9.83 -41.21
CA GLY A 363 0.66 10.53 -40.73
C GLY A 363 1.30 9.79 -39.55
N ASN A 364 1.13 10.33 -38.31
CA ASN A 364 1.72 9.81 -37.08
C ASN A 364 0.85 8.78 -36.35
N LYS A 365 -0.33 8.43 -36.86
CA LYS A 365 -1.25 7.48 -36.23
C LYS A 365 -1.75 6.39 -37.17
N VAL A 366 -2.19 5.28 -36.58
CA VAL A 366 -2.95 4.20 -37.24
C VAL A 366 -4.30 4.12 -36.54
N VAL A 367 -5.37 4.14 -37.36
CA VAL A 367 -6.75 4.07 -36.90
C VAL A 367 -7.36 2.78 -37.42
N PHE A 368 -7.93 1.99 -36.53
CA PHE A 368 -8.67 0.77 -36.80
C PHE A 368 -10.16 1.01 -36.48
N GLU A 369 -11.04 0.58 -37.35
CA GLU A 369 -12.49 0.73 -37.18
C GLU A 369 -13.22 -0.56 -37.52
N GLY A 370 -14.30 -0.81 -36.81
CA GLY A 370 -15.24 -1.88 -37.09
C GLY A 370 -16.59 -1.60 -36.46
N GLU A 371 -17.62 -2.27 -36.95
CA GLU A 371 -18.97 -2.14 -36.44
C GLU A 371 -19.79 -3.40 -36.71
N ASN A 372 -20.81 -3.58 -35.91
CA ASN A 372 -21.90 -4.52 -36.12
C ASN A 372 -23.27 -3.84 -35.88
N ASN A 373 -24.32 -4.60 -35.69
CA ASN A 373 -25.67 -4.03 -35.44
C ASN A 373 -25.81 -3.38 -34.07
N LEU A 374 -25.02 -3.82 -33.08
CA LEU A 374 -25.12 -3.37 -31.68
C LEU A 374 -24.16 -2.23 -31.35
N TYR A 375 -22.97 -2.22 -31.95
CA TYR A 375 -21.92 -1.25 -31.60
C TYR A 375 -21.03 -0.90 -32.79
N LYS A 376 -20.34 0.23 -32.63
CA LYS A 376 -19.16 0.63 -33.42
C LYS A 376 -17.96 0.79 -32.47
N TYR A 377 -16.77 0.38 -32.93
CA TYR A 377 -15.55 0.58 -32.18
C TYR A 377 -14.46 1.24 -33.04
N LYS A 378 -13.55 1.94 -32.37
CA LYS A 378 -12.39 2.59 -32.97
C LYS A 378 -11.19 2.45 -32.06
N ILE A 379 -10.04 2.02 -32.60
CA ILE A 379 -8.76 1.93 -31.92
C ILE A 379 -7.78 2.86 -32.62
N THR A 380 -7.23 3.81 -31.87
CA THR A 380 -6.23 4.77 -32.39
C THR A 380 -4.91 4.53 -31.67
N ILE A 381 -3.84 4.34 -32.44
CA ILE A 381 -2.47 4.21 -31.93
C ILE A 381 -1.62 5.28 -32.61
N GLU A 382 -1.07 6.21 -31.78
CA GLU A 382 -0.45 7.43 -32.25
C GLU A 382 0.94 7.68 -31.65
N LYS A 383 1.90 8.04 -32.50
CA LYS A 383 3.22 8.52 -32.07
C LYS A 383 3.10 9.89 -31.43
N THR A 384 3.82 10.12 -30.37
CA THR A 384 3.95 11.43 -29.74
C THR A 384 5.23 12.15 -30.18
N LYS A 385 5.45 13.35 -29.65
CA LYS A 385 6.74 14.07 -29.82
C LYS A 385 7.86 13.40 -28.99
N ASP A 386 7.49 12.66 -27.96
CA ASP A 386 8.40 11.87 -27.14
C ASP A 386 8.50 10.47 -27.77
N ASP A 387 9.64 10.17 -28.36
CA ASP A 387 9.88 8.90 -29.06
C ASP A 387 9.85 7.66 -28.15
N GLU A 388 9.74 7.83 -26.80
CA GLU A 388 9.54 6.74 -25.83
C GLU A 388 8.05 6.44 -25.56
N ILE A 389 7.12 7.26 -26.09
CA ILE A 389 5.69 7.21 -25.77
C ILE A 389 4.84 7.00 -27.02
N ILE A 390 3.89 6.08 -26.91
CA ILE A 390 2.79 5.89 -27.87
C ILE A 390 1.48 6.14 -27.15
N ASN A 391 0.64 7.04 -27.68
CA ASN A 391 -0.74 7.17 -27.21
C ASN A 391 -1.59 6.04 -27.76
N THR A 392 -2.50 5.54 -26.95
CA THR A 392 -3.53 4.58 -27.36
C THR A 392 -4.88 5.07 -26.88
N ASP A 393 -5.90 4.96 -27.75
CA ASP A 393 -7.28 5.29 -27.44
C ASP A 393 -8.21 4.22 -28.02
N TYR A 394 -9.04 3.65 -27.17
CA TYR A 394 -10.00 2.58 -27.48
C TYR A 394 -11.41 3.12 -27.23
N GLU A 395 -12.17 3.31 -28.27
CA GLU A 395 -13.52 3.88 -28.22
C GLU A 395 -14.55 2.80 -28.55
N LEU A 396 -15.64 2.75 -27.78
CA LEU A 396 -16.85 1.95 -28.05
C LEU A 396 -18.06 2.87 -28.07
N SER A 397 -18.86 2.79 -29.14
CA SER A 397 -20.12 3.54 -29.31
C SER A 397 -21.26 2.56 -29.49
N ALA A 398 -22.27 2.65 -28.63
CA ALA A 398 -23.46 1.82 -28.70
C ALA A 398 -24.39 2.27 -29.83
N LYS A 399 -24.84 1.35 -30.67
CA LYS A 399 -25.90 1.56 -31.71
C LYS A 399 -27.26 1.09 -31.23
N GLY A 400 -27.30 0.19 -30.27
CA GLY A 400 -28.43 -0.30 -29.52
C GLY A 400 -28.11 -0.40 -28.05
N ASP A 401 -29.05 -0.83 -27.21
CA ASP A 401 -28.81 -1.02 -25.79
C ASP A 401 -27.91 -2.24 -25.56
N ILE A 402 -26.83 -2.03 -24.78
CA ILE A 402 -25.80 -3.05 -24.48
C ILE A 402 -25.68 -3.18 -22.97
N LYS A 403 -25.82 -4.37 -22.44
CA LYS A 403 -25.43 -4.73 -21.07
C LYS A 403 -23.96 -5.14 -21.06
N LEU A 404 -23.06 -4.15 -20.96
CA LEU A 404 -21.62 -4.36 -21.03
C LEU A 404 -21.10 -5.07 -19.79
N VAL A 405 -20.39 -6.16 -20.00
CA VAL A 405 -19.69 -6.93 -18.95
C VAL A 405 -18.20 -6.63 -18.94
N ARG A 406 -17.60 -6.44 -20.13
CA ARG A 406 -16.18 -6.07 -20.25
C ARG A 406 -15.91 -5.48 -21.65
N PHE A 407 -15.09 -4.44 -21.72
CA PHE A 407 -14.50 -3.90 -22.95
C PHE A 407 -13.01 -3.71 -22.74
N ASP A 408 -12.20 -4.42 -23.50
CA ASP A 408 -10.75 -4.42 -23.37
C ASP A 408 -10.13 -3.22 -24.06
N GLY A 409 -9.26 -2.51 -23.31
CA GLY A 409 -8.25 -1.59 -23.83
C GLY A 409 -6.96 -2.32 -24.25
N PRO A 410 -5.80 -1.71 -24.09
CA PRO A 410 -4.52 -2.38 -24.37
C PRO A 410 -4.24 -3.45 -23.30
N PHE A 411 -4.02 -4.69 -23.75
CA PHE A 411 -3.52 -5.80 -22.96
C PHE A 411 -2.12 -6.17 -23.46
N LEU A 412 -1.11 -5.67 -22.77
CA LEU A 412 0.30 -5.91 -23.08
C LEU A 412 0.75 -7.25 -22.48
N ARG A 413 1.20 -8.18 -23.31
CA ARG A 413 1.91 -9.38 -22.89
C ARG A 413 3.40 -9.15 -23.07
N VAL A 414 4.01 -8.60 -22.03
CA VAL A 414 5.41 -8.20 -22.02
C VAL A 414 6.27 -9.45 -21.90
N GLY A 415 7.24 -9.60 -22.78
CA GLY A 415 8.12 -10.78 -22.89
C GLY A 415 7.62 -11.89 -23.80
N GLU A 416 6.35 -11.85 -24.26
CA GLU A 416 5.79 -12.85 -25.18
C GLU A 416 6.63 -12.96 -26.46
N GLY A 417 7.07 -14.19 -26.77
CA GLY A 417 7.89 -14.45 -27.93
C GLY A 417 9.34 -13.94 -27.86
N SER A 418 9.78 -13.47 -26.69
CA SER A 418 11.15 -12.96 -26.46
C SER A 418 11.71 -13.40 -25.10
N PHE A 419 11.77 -12.55 -24.10
CA PHE A 419 12.40 -12.86 -22.80
C PHE A 419 11.48 -13.62 -21.83
N GLY A 420 10.20 -13.82 -22.17
CA GLY A 420 9.25 -14.57 -21.37
C GLY A 420 8.99 -13.95 -19.99
N VAL A 421 9.12 -14.75 -18.96
CA VAL A 421 8.88 -14.35 -17.55
C VAL A 421 10.07 -13.69 -16.86
N LYS A 422 11.19 -13.51 -17.57
CA LYS A 422 12.40 -12.91 -17.00
C LYS A 422 12.22 -11.42 -16.79
N LYS A 423 12.54 -10.95 -15.59
CA LYS A 423 12.54 -9.53 -15.23
C LYS A 423 13.68 -9.18 -14.30
N VAL A 424 14.10 -7.93 -14.34
CA VAL A 424 14.92 -7.31 -13.28
C VAL A 424 14.01 -6.82 -12.18
N SER A 425 12.95 -6.09 -12.58
CA SER A 425 11.94 -5.57 -11.66
C SER A 425 10.60 -5.41 -12.36
N ALA A 426 9.52 -5.48 -11.57
CA ALA A 426 8.16 -5.18 -11.98
C ALA A 426 7.51 -4.30 -10.91
N LEU A 427 6.73 -3.30 -11.33
CA LEU A 427 6.15 -2.32 -10.42
C LEU A 427 4.72 -1.98 -10.82
N PHE A 428 3.83 -2.09 -9.86
CA PHE A 428 2.51 -1.48 -9.87
C PHE A 428 2.39 -0.60 -8.61
N PRO A 429 2.57 0.72 -8.72
CA PRO A 429 2.66 1.62 -7.58
C PRO A 429 1.47 1.52 -6.63
N GLY A 430 1.75 1.37 -5.35
CA GLY A 430 0.77 1.15 -4.30
C GLY A 430 0.47 -0.32 -4.02
N LEU A 431 0.80 -1.23 -4.93
CA LEU A 431 0.35 -2.63 -4.90
C LEU A 431 1.48 -3.65 -4.88
N GLU A 432 2.34 -3.65 -5.89
CA GLU A 432 3.40 -4.65 -6.05
C GLU A 432 4.71 -4.05 -6.52
N TRP A 433 5.80 -4.45 -5.88
CA TRP A 433 7.16 -4.21 -6.33
C TRP A 433 7.96 -5.51 -6.27
N LEU A 434 8.15 -6.11 -7.41
CA LEU A 434 8.71 -7.45 -7.55
C LEU A 434 10.10 -7.38 -8.19
N VAL A 435 11.03 -8.21 -7.73
CA VAL A 435 12.38 -8.31 -8.29
C VAL A 435 12.74 -9.76 -8.60
N GLY A 436 13.42 -9.97 -9.74
CA GLY A 436 13.88 -11.29 -10.17
C GLY A 436 12.73 -12.30 -10.22
N GLU A 437 12.83 -13.35 -9.42
CA GLU A 437 11.90 -14.48 -9.39
C GLU A 437 10.62 -14.24 -8.53
N GLU A 438 10.50 -13.09 -7.87
CA GLU A 438 9.29 -12.76 -7.09
C GLU A 438 8.07 -12.72 -8.02
N ARG A 439 6.90 -13.13 -7.47
CA ARG A 439 5.65 -13.30 -8.23
C ARG A 439 4.55 -12.41 -7.68
N SER A 440 3.66 -11.97 -8.55
CA SER A 440 2.42 -11.30 -8.16
C SER A 440 1.60 -12.15 -7.19
N SER A 441 0.95 -11.48 -6.25
CA SER A 441 0.13 -12.12 -5.21
C SER A 441 0.92 -13.08 -4.32
N SER A 442 2.18 -12.72 -4.01
CA SER A 442 3.00 -13.46 -3.05
C SER A 442 2.36 -13.45 -1.66
N THR A 443 2.34 -14.59 -1.00
CA THR A 443 1.86 -14.71 0.38
C THR A 443 2.83 -14.09 1.40
N LEU A 444 4.05 -13.71 0.97
CA LEU A 444 5.05 -13.07 1.84
C LEU A 444 4.70 -11.62 2.18
N ASP A 445 3.90 -10.96 1.35
CA ASP A 445 3.60 -9.53 1.47
C ASP A 445 2.10 -9.22 1.51
N ALA A 446 1.24 -10.22 1.65
CA ALA A 446 -0.20 -10.02 1.76
C ALA A 446 -0.87 -11.10 2.63
N MET A 447 -1.82 -10.67 3.45
CA MET A 447 -2.63 -11.56 4.28
C MET A 447 -3.93 -11.94 3.56
N GLU A 448 -4.31 -13.21 3.62
CA GLU A 448 -5.64 -13.64 3.21
C GLU A 448 -6.69 -13.22 4.24
N PRO A 449 -7.91 -12.86 3.81
CA PRO A 449 -8.46 -12.85 2.44
C PRO A 449 -8.18 -11.55 1.67
N PHE A 450 -7.38 -10.63 2.19
CA PHE A 450 -7.23 -9.25 1.74
C PHE A 450 -6.20 -9.08 0.60
N ASN A 451 -5.68 -10.18 0.07
CA ASN A 451 -4.75 -10.16 -1.06
C ASN A 451 -5.46 -9.82 -2.40
N MET A 452 -6.07 -8.64 -2.46
CA MET A 452 -6.86 -8.16 -3.62
C MET A 452 -6.04 -7.15 -4.42
N ARG A 453 -5.21 -7.62 -5.34
CA ARG A 453 -4.35 -6.78 -6.19
C ARG A 453 -4.30 -7.14 -7.67
N LEU A 454 -4.96 -8.23 -8.10
CA LEU A 454 -5.00 -8.59 -9.51
C LEU A 454 -5.77 -7.52 -10.31
N VAL A 455 -6.95 -7.13 -9.82
CA VAL A 455 -7.77 -6.01 -10.33
C VAL A 455 -8.15 -5.17 -9.10
N PRO A 456 -7.33 -4.17 -8.73
CA PRO A 456 -7.53 -3.44 -7.49
C PRO A 456 -8.59 -2.35 -7.59
N ASN A 457 -9.14 -1.98 -6.44
CA ASN A 457 -9.81 -0.69 -6.29
C ASN A 457 -8.84 0.44 -6.64
N PRO A 458 -9.23 1.44 -7.45
CA PRO A 458 -8.38 2.59 -7.78
C PRO A 458 -7.78 3.32 -6.58
N ASN A 459 -8.46 3.34 -5.44
CA ASN A 459 -7.93 3.94 -4.20
C ASN A 459 -6.65 3.27 -3.68
N LYS A 460 -6.32 2.06 -4.14
CA LYS A 460 -5.08 1.35 -3.81
C LYS A 460 -3.90 1.73 -4.73
N ILE A 461 -4.18 2.42 -5.85
CA ILE A 461 -3.17 2.78 -6.87
C ILE A 461 -2.63 4.16 -6.54
N THR A 462 -1.38 4.26 -6.13
CA THR A 462 -0.76 5.55 -5.81
C THR A 462 -0.40 6.36 -7.04
N VAL A 463 0.05 5.68 -8.11
CA VAL A 463 0.34 6.30 -9.41
C VAL A 463 -0.22 5.42 -10.52
N PRO A 464 -1.10 5.94 -11.41
CA PRO A 464 -1.74 5.16 -12.46
C PRO A 464 -0.77 4.75 -13.58
N CYS A 465 0.09 3.79 -13.28
CA CYS A 465 1.03 3.19 -14.21
C CYS A 465 1.46 1.79 -13.75
N MET A 466 1.89 0.97 -14.70
CA MET A 466 2.47 -0.35 -14.48
C MET A 466 3.72 -0.50 -15.34
N GLY A 467 4.73 -1.22 -14.87
CA GLY A 467 5.97 -1.36 -15.63
C GLY A 467 6.74 -2.64 -15.36
N ILE A 468 7.46 -3.08 -16.38
CA ILE A 468 8.40 -4.22 -16.36
C ILE A 468 9.77 -3.73 -16.84
N GLU A 469 10.79 -4.00 -16.05
CA GLU A 469 12.20 -3.81 -16.44
C GLU A 469 12.79 -5.16 -16.82
N SER A 470 13.20 -5.31 -18.07
CA SER A 470 13.88 -6.50 -18.59
C SER A 470 14.73 -6.15 -19.81
N ASN A 471 15.81 -6.89 -20.05
CA ASN A 471 16.69 -6.73 -21.22
C ASN A 471 17.19 -5.30 -21.47
N ASN A 472 17.43 -4.53 -20.40
CA ASN A 472 17.77 -3.09 -20.44
C ASN A 472 16.65 -2.18 -21.00
N TYR A 473 15.43 -2.66 -21.09
CA TYR A 473 14.26 -1.86 -21.41
C TYR A 473 13.35 -1.69 -20.21
N LEU A 474 12.76 -0.53 -20.12
CA LEU A 474 11.58 -0.26 -19.30
C LEU A 474 10.37 -0.25 -20.23
N ILE A 475 9.43 -1.17 -20.01
CA ILE A 475 8.16 -1.27 -20.72
C ILE A 475 7.05 -0.93 -19.74
N GLY A 476 6.21 0.04 -20.09
CA GLY A 476 5.15 0.51 -19.18
C GLY A 476 3.82 0.76 -19.88
N LEU A 477 2.76 0.68 -19.08
CA LEU A 477 1.40 1.11 -19.44
C LEU A 477 0.99 2.18 -18.43
N LEU A 478 0.66 3.40 -18.92
CA LEU A 478 0.38 4.58 -18.13
C LEU A 478 -0.97 5.15 -18.51
N TRP A 479 -1.74 5.62 -17.53
CA TRP A 479 -3.02 6.28 -17.76
C TRP A 479 -3.21 7.47 -16.83
N LYS A 480 -4.24 8.29 -17.09
CA LYS A 480 -4.56 9.45 -16.27
C LYS A 480 -5.30 9.03 -15.01
N GLY A 481 -4.87 9.53 -13.86
CA GLY A 481 -5.61 9.38 -12.61
C GLY A 481 -6.80 10.33 -12.56
N GLU A 482 -8.00 9.78 -12.46
CA GLU A 482 -9.26 10.52 -12.40
C GLU A 482 -10.36 9.67 -11.74
N ASP A 483 -11.52 10.27 -11.41
CA ASP A 483 -12.59 9.59 -10.66
C ASP A 483 -13.07 8.30 -11.36
N ASN A 484 -13.21 8.36 -12.67
CA ASN A 484 -13.70 7.24 -13.51
C ASN A 484 -12.55 6.65 -14.36
N GLN A 485 -11.44 6.27 -13.71
CA GLN A 485 -10.35 5.62 -14.44
C GLN A 485 -10.69 4.17 -14.78
N PRO A 486 -10.14 3.61 -15.86
CA PRO A 486 -10.39 2.23 -16.24
C PRO A 486 -9.92 1.25 -15.16
N ALA A 487 -10.60 0.11 -15.07
CA ALA A 487 -10.10 -1.03 -14.32
C ALA A 487 -8.74 -1.47 -14.88
N SER A 488 -7.83 -1.88 -14.01
CA SER A 488 -6.48 -2.28 -14.38
C SER A 488 -6.17 -3.69 -13.90
N ILE A 489 -5.42 -4.44 -14.70
CA ILE A 489 -4.96 -5.78 -14.35
C ILE A 489 -3.44 -5.84 -14.47
N PHE A 490 -2.80 -6.40 -13.44
CA PHE A 490 -1.36 -6.61 -13.41
C PHE A 490 -1.02 -8.01 -12.90
N CYS A 491 -0.15 -8.71 -13.65
CA CYS A 491 0.28 -10.05 -13.25
C CYS A 491 1.70 -10.34 -13.76
N SER A 492 2.65 -10.55 -12.85
CA SER A 492 4.06 -10.74 -13.19
C SER A 492 4.71 -11.87 -12.35
N PRO A 493 4.95 -13.07 -12.92
CA PRO A 493 4.54 -13.56 -14.26
C PRO A 493 3.02 -13.67 -14.40
N ASN A 494 2.56 -13.87 -15.65
CA ASN A 494 1.14 -13.95 -15.98
C ASN A 494 0.54 -15.32 -15.58
N TRP A 495 0.41 -15.55 -14.27
CA TRP A 495 -0.24 -16.74 -13.75
C TRP A 495 -1.76 -16.75 -14.03
N TYR A 496 -2.35 -15.55 -14.18
CA TYR A 496 -3.80 -15.43 -14.41
C TYR A 496 -4.24 -16.10 -15.73
N GLU A 497 -3.49 -15.90 -16.80
CA GLU A 497 -3.76 -16.54 -18.09
C GLU A 497 -3.00 -17.87 -18.29
N ASN A 498 -2.18 -18.30 -17.32
CA ASN A 498 -1.24 -19.42 -17.44
C ASN A 498 -0.26 -19.29 -18.62
N GLN A 499 0.33 -18.09 -18.79
CA GLN A 499 1.23 -17.76 -19.92
C GLN A 499 2.62 -17.39 -19.43
N GLU A 500 3.61 -17.60 -20.32
CA GLU A 500 5.03 -17.32 -20.08
C GLU A 500 5.41 -15.88 -20.47
N ASN A 501 4.69 -14.91 -19.90
CA ASN A 501 4.90 -13.48 -20.11
C ASN A 501 4.50 -12.69 -18.84
N HIS A 502 4.42 -11.36 -18.94
CA HIS A 502 3.85 -10.47 -17.91
C HIS A 502 2.64 -9.76 -18.50
N LEU A 503 1.57 -9.66 -17.74
CA LEU A 503 0.30 -9.04 -18.14
C LEU A 503 0.15 -7.64 -17.56
N LEU A 504 -0.05 -6.64 -18.43
CA LEU A 504 -0.44 -5.29 -18.09
C LEU A 504 -1.66 -4.92 -18.94
N GLY A 505 -2.81 -4.65 -18.32
CA GLY A 505 -4.04 -4.40 -19.07
C GLY A 505 -4.96 -3.37 -18.46
N LEU A 506 -5.78 -2.74 -19.30
CA LEU A 506 -6.86 -1.83 -18.90
C LEU A 506 -8.17 -2.26 -19.54
N PHE A 507 -9.27 -2.15 -18.81
CA PHE A 507 -10.59 -2.48 -19.31
C PHE A 507 -11.70 -1.65 -18.64
N LEU A 508 -12.91 -1.72 -19.16
CA LEU A 508 -14.14 -1.15 -18.59
C LEU A 508 -15.15 -2.27 -18.36
N PRO A 509 -16.13 -2.12 -17.47
CA PRO A 509 -16.43 -0.96 -16.63
C PRO A 509 -15.56 -0.84 -15.36
N TYR A 510 -15.93 0.11 -14.50
CA TYR A 510 -15.10 0.59 -13.37
C TYR A 510 -15.16 -0.32 -12.14
N VAL A 511 -14.07 -0.32 -11.35
CA VAL A 511 -14.01 -0.89 -10.00
C VAL A 511 -14.22 0.27 -9.00
N PRO A 512 -14.92 0.10 -7.88
CA PRO A 512 -15.67 -1.09 -7.42
C PRO A 512 -17.14 -1.12 -7.87
N ASP A 513 -17.62 -0.15 -8.62
CA ASP A 513 -19.06 0.06 -8.87
C ASP A 513 -19.70 -1.07 -9.67
N TYR A 514 -18.97 -1.60 -10.65
CA TYR A 514 -19.47 -2.64 -11.55
C TYR A 514 -18.67 -3.93 -11.47
N VAL A 515 -17.35 -3.81 -11.28
CA VAL A 515 -16.40 -4.93 -11.19
C VAL A 515 -15.94 -5.06 -9.75
N LYS A 516 -16.10 -6.23 -9.14
CA LYS A 516 -15.49 -6.51 -7.82
C LYS A 516 -13.98 -6.60 -7.92
N GLU A 517 -13.29 -6.24 -6.84
CA GLU A 517 -11.84 -6.43 -6.78
C GLU A 517 -11.44 -7.89 -7.07
N ASN A 518 -10.33 -8.07 -7.76
CA ASN A 518 -9.81 -9.33 -8.29
C ASN A 518 -10.67 -10.01 -9.38
N GLU A 519 -11.86 -9.50 -9.67
CA GLU A 519 -12.67 -9.98 -10.78
C GLU A 519 -12.34 -9.23 -12.07
N THR A 520 -12.51 -9.89 -13.20
CA THR A 520 -12.18 -9.35 -14.52
C THR A 520 -13.40 -9.10 -15.38
N TYR A 521 -14.57 -9.35 -14.84
CA TYR A 521 -15.86 -9.15 -15.47
C TYR A 521 -16.81 -8.43 -14.52
N ALA A 522 -17.68 -7.60 -15.06
CA ALA A 522 -18.70 -6.93 -14.27
C ALA A 522 -19.69 -7.93 -13.66
N ASP A 523 -19.93 -7.80 -12.35
CA ASP A 523 -21.02 -8.48 -11.66
C ASP A 523 -22.37 -7.88 -12.05
N ILE A 524 -22.39 -6.54 -12.07
CA ILE A 524 -23.55 -5.75 -12.52
C ILE A 524 -23.18 -5.16 -13.88
N PRO A 525 -23.83 -5.60 -14.99
CA PRO A 525 -23.50 -5.08 -16.30
C PRO A 525 -23.69 -3.55 -16.40
N TYR A 526 -22.72 -2.88 -16.98
CA TYR A 526 -22.81 -1.45 -17.26
C TYR A 526 -23.72 -1.22 -18.47
N VAL A 527 -24.85 -0.53 -18.27
CA VAL A 527 -25.82 -0.32 -19.32
C VAL A 527 -25.44 0.85 -20.21
N LEU A 528 -25.06 0.55 -21.45
CA LEU A 528 -24.91 1.55 -22.52
C LEU A 528 -26.20 1.60 -23.35
N ARG A 529 -26.71 2.80 -23.51
CA ARG A 529 -27.89 3.05 -24.40
C ARG A 529 -27.42 3.43 -25.79
N ALA A 530 -28.32 3.31 -26.77
CA ALA A 530 -28.05 3.74 -28.13
C ALA A 530 -27.54 5.20 -28.17
N GLY A 531 -26.35 5.43 -28.73
CA GLY A 531 -25.67 6.72 -28.79
C GLY A 531 -24.63 6.97 -27.73
N ASP A 532 -24.59 6.20 -26.65
CA ASP A 532 -23.60 6.31 -25.60
C ASP A 532 -22.20 5.92 -26.11
N LYS A 533 -21.18 6.56 -25.54
CA LYS A 533 -19.79 6.33 -25.87
C LYS A 533 -18.98 6.17 -24.60
N ILE A 534 -18.05 5.21 -24.63
CA ILE A 534 -17.02 5.04 -23.60
C ILE A 534 -15.65 4.93 -24.27
N SER A 535 -14.59 5.30 -23.55
CA SER A 535 -13.22 5.17 -24.06
C SER A 535 -12.21 4.83 -22.97
N ILE A 536 -11.07 4.24 -23.40
CA ILE A 536 -9.90 3.96 -22.59
C ILE A 536 -8.71 4.63 -23.25
N GLY A 537 -8.30 5.78 -22.69
CA GLY A 537 -7.10 6.49 -23.09
C GLY A 537 -5.91 6.09 -22.27
N SER A 538 -4.79 5.72 -22.91
CA SER A 538 -3.56 5.34 -22.22
C SER A 538 -2.30 5.63 -23.04
N LYS A 539 -1.14 5.37 -22.44
CA LYS A 539 0.17 5.54 -23.06
C LYS A 539 1.02 4.29 -22.84
N ILE A 540 1.66 3.84 -23.90
CA ILE A 540 2.66 2.76 -23.82
C ILE A 540 4.04 3.41 -23.78
N LEU A 541 4.83 3.06 -22.76
CA LEU A 541 6.23 3.45 -22.61
C LEU A 541 7.15 2.33 -23.08
N ILE A 542 8.11 2.63 -23.93
CA ILE A 542 9.25 1.76 -24.24
C ILE A 542 10.52 2.61 -24.22
N SER A 543 11.38 2.35 -23.26
CA SER A 543 12.61 3.14 -23.06
C SER A 543 13.82 2.24 -22.82
N TYR A 544 14.91 2.47 -23.56
CA TYR A 544 16.16 1.75 -23.45
C TYR A 544 17.10 2.39 -22.43
N ASN A 545 17.85 1.59 -21.67
CA ASN A 545 18.74 2.02 -20.58
C ASN A 545 18.04 2.83 -19.48
N ARG A 546 16.77 2.51 -19.22
CA ARG A 546 16.00 3.04 -18.08
C ARG A 546 15.66 1.89 -17.15
N THR A 547 15.50 2.24 -15.87
CA THR A 547 15.15 1.32 -14.82
C THR A 547 13.69 1.52 -14.37
N ILE A 548 13.19 0.63 -13.56
CA ILE A 548 11.85 0.73 -12.99
C ILE A 548 11.63 2.03 -12.20
N LEU A 549 12.71 2.64 -11.67
CA LEU A 549 12.66 3.91 -10.95
C LEU A 549 12.37 5.12 -11.84
N ASP A 550 12.47 4.97 -13.17
CA ASP A 550 12.15 6.03 -14.12
C ASP A 550 10.65 6.03 -14.52
N LEU A 551 9.87 5.01 -14.09
CA LEU A 551 8.44 4.88 -14.43
C LEU A 551 7.60 6.04 -13.86
N VAL A 552 7.68 6.27 -12.55
CA VAL A 552 6.94 7.34 -11.87
C VAL A 552 7.38 8.74 -12.33
N PRO A 553 8.67 9.07 -12.42
CA PRO A 553 9.13 10.32 -13.03
C PRO A 553 8.60 10.53 -14.44
N LYS A 554 8.52 9.50 -15.26
CA LYS A 554 7.96 9.58 -16.60
C LYS A 554 6.46 9.90 -16.58
N TRP A 555 5.71 9.23 -15.71
CA TRP A 555 4.28 9.51 -15.52
C TRP A 555 4.05 10.98 -15.11
N LEU A 556 4.82 11.50 -14.14
CA LEU A 556 4.76 12.90 -13.72
C LEU A 556 4.99 13.87 -14.89
N SER A 557 5.97 13.59 -15.75
CA SER A 557 6.29 14.44 -16.91
C SER A 557 5.20 14.47 -17.97
N LEU A 558 4.31 13.47 -17.99
CA LEU A 558 3.25 13.32 -19.01
C LEU A 558 1.90 13.90 -18.56
N TYR A 559 1.64 13.95 -17.24
CA TYR A 559 0.33 14.31 -16.70
C TYR A 559 0.33 15.57 -15.84
N ASP A 560 1.49 16.28 -15.74
CA ASP A 560 1.66 17.59 -15.06
C ASP A 560 0.98 17.63 -13.67
N ALA A 561 1.28 16.63 -12.84
CA ALA A 561 0.53 16.34 -11.62
C ALA A 561 0.95 17.17 -10.38
N LEU A 562 1.89 18.13 -10.51
CA LEU A 562 2.56 18.79 -9.37
C LEU A 562 1.85 20.06 -8.82
N ASP A 563 0.56 20.24 -9.08
CA ASP A 563 -0.19 21.35 -8.44
C ASP A 563 -0.36 21.07 -6.93
N VAL A 564 0.31 21.85 -6.08
CA VAL A 564 0.25 21.77 -4.63
C VAL A 564 -0.62 22.90 -4.08
N LYS A 565 -1.69 22.54 -3.37
CA LYS A 565 -2.58 23.48 -2.68
C LYS A 565 -2.50 23.24 -1.18
N PHE A 566 -2.26 24.28 -0.42
CA PHE A 566 -2.31 24.22 1.04
C PHE A 566 -3.72 24.54 1.54
N PRO A 567 -4.22 23.83 2.58
CA PRO A 567 -5.53 24.14 3.18
C PRO A 567 -5.54 25.45 3.98
N ARG A 568 -4.37 25.94 4.41
CA ARG A 568 -4.16 27.13 5.23
C ARG A 568 -2.73 27.65 5.11
N SER A 569 -2.47 28.88 5.58
CA SER A 569 -1.14 29.46 5.61
C SER A 569 -0.22 28.75 6.62
N PHE A 570 1.09 28.93 6.48
CA PHE A 570 2.07 28.32 7.40
C PHE A 570 1.95 28.87 8.83
N GLU A 571 1.57 30.14 9.01
CA GLU A 571 1.32 30.71 10.35
C GLU A 571 0.08 30.07 10.99
N GLU A 572 -1.01 29.92 10.25
CA GLU A 572 -2.21 29.21 10.72
C GLU A 572 -1.91 27.76 11.06
N GLU A 573 -1.05 27.08 10.28
CA GLU A 573 -0.60 25.73 10.57
C GLU A 573 0.17 25.64 11.88
N ILE A 574 1.14 26.53 12.10
CA ILE A 574 1.91 26.56 13.35
C ILE A 574 0.97 26.78 14.56
N ARG A 575 0.00 27.71 14.45
CA ARG A 575 -0.98 27.96 15.51
C ARG A 575 -1.85 26.74 15.78
N LEU A 576 -2.26 26.03 14.73
CA LEU A 576 -3.05 24.78 14.89
C LEU A 576 -2.23 23.68 15.56
N CYS A 577 -0.95 23.54 15.22
CA CYS A 577 -0.04 22.61 15.90
C CYS A 577 0.20 23.00 17.37
N GLU A 578 0.33 24.29 17.67
CA GLU A 578 0.42 24.79 19.07
C GLU A 578 -0.84 24.44 19.85
N GLU A 579 -2.04 24.54 19.26
CA GLU A 579 -3.30 24.09 19.88
C GLU A 579 -3.29 22.57 20.16
N GLY A 580 -2.77 21.76 19.24
CA GLY A 580 -2.59 20.33 19.45
C GLY A 580 -1.71 20.03 20.67
N TYR A 581 -0.53 20.65 20.75
CA TYR A 581 0.34 20.50 21.91
C TYR A 581 -0.29 20.99 23.23
N LYS A 582 -1.08 22.07 23.22
CA LYS A 582 -1.82 22.53 24.39
C LYS A 582 -2.88 21.51 24.84
N GLY A 583 -3.56 20.89 23.87
CA GLY A 583 -4.62 19.91 24.14
C GLY A 583 -4.14 18.62 24.82
N ILE A 584 -2.88 18.23 24.57
CA ILE A 584 -2.26 17.00 25.13
C ILE A 584 -1.20 17.28 26.20
N TRP A 585 -1.11 18.52 26.70
CA TRP A 585 -0.15 18.88 27.74
C TRP A 585 -0.51 18.26 29.09
N GLU A 586 0.46 17.58 29.74
CA GLU A 586 0.30 17.05 31.10
C GLU A 586 1.05 17.92 32.11
N PRO A 587 0.33 18.75 32.90
CA PRO A 587 0.98 19.68 33.84
C PRO A 587 1.62 19.01 35.05
N ASN A 588 1.13 17.83 35.48
CA ASN A 588 1.65 17.10 36.62
C ASN A 588 2.92 16.32 36.33
N ALA A 589 3.09 15.94 35.07
CA ALA A 589 4.31 15.34 34.52
C ALA A 589 4.72 16.12 33.27
N PRO A 590 5.32 17.33 33.42
CA PRO A 590 5.45 18.31 32.33
C PRO A 590 6.04 17.71 31.05
N GLY A 591 5.19 17.57 30.03
CA GLY A 591 5.53 16.93 28.77
C GLY A 591 4.29 16.58 27.94
N TRP A 592 4.53 15.84 26.88
CA TRP A 592 3.52 15.45 25.90
C TRP A 592 3.57 13.95 25.62
N PRO A 593 2.44 13.28 25.38
CA PRO A 593 2.41 11.94 24.82
C PRO A 593 2.77 11.99 23.32
N HIS A 594 3.25 10.88 22.79
CA HIS A 594 3.45 10.74 21.36
C HIS A 594 2.14 10.75 20.57
N ALA A 595 1.12 10.05 21.09
CA ALA A 595 -0.20 9.94 20.50
C ALA A 595 -1.30 9.77 21.56
N THR A 596 -2.58 9.98 21.17
CA THR A 596 -3.77 9.84 22.03
C THR A 596 -5.01 9.42 21.20
N PRO A 597 -5.96 8.63 21.72
CA PRO A 597 -5.88 7.89 23.00
C PRO A 597 -4.88 6.75 22.91
N GLY A 598 -4.40 6.27 24.06
CA GLY A 598 -3.51 5.11 24.15
C GLY A 598 -2.58 5.15 25.36
N ASN A 599 -1.64 4.22 25.42
CA ASN A 599 -0.76 4.03 26.56
C ASN A 599 0.58 4.81 26.45
N TRP A 600 0.61 5.90 25.69
CA TRP A 600 1.80 6.74 25.56
C TRP A 600 1.93 7.66 26.75
N THR A 601 2.95 7.38 27.59
CA THR A 601 3.20 8.19 28.78
C THR A 601 3.74 9.58 28.39
N PRO A 602 3.13 10.70 28.86
CA PRO A 602 3.67 12.03 28.65
C PRO A 602 5.11 12.13 29.17
N SER A 603 5.98 12.75 28.40
CA SER A 603 7.40 12.89 28.72
C SER A 603 7.95 14.25 28.27
N PRO A 604 8.99 14.77 28.93
CA PRO A 604 9.62 16.03 28.57
C PRO A 604 10.56 15.86 27.36
N TYR A 605 10.00 15.51 26.21
CA TYR A 605 10.79 15.26 25.00
C TYR A 605 11.47 16.53 24.46
N PRO A 606 12.78 16.49 24.21
CA PRO A 606 13.53 17.63 23.66
C PRO A 606 12.99 18.14 22.33
N LYS A 607 12.57 17.24 21.47
CA LYS A 607 12.03 17.53 20.14
C LYS A 607 10.78 18.41 20.19
N ASP A 608 9.82 18.05 21.05
CA ASP A 608 8.54 18.77 21.16
C ASP A 608 8.77 20.16 21.77
N ALA A 609 9.59 20.22 22.81
CA ALA A 609 9.97 21.49 23.43
C ALA A 609 10.68 22.43 22.42
N PHE A 610 11.57 21.88 21.58
CA PHE A 610 12.25 22.63 20.55
C PHE A 610 11.29 23.18 19.48
N LEU A 611 10.41 22.34 18.96
CA LEU A 611 9.47 22.73 17.90
C LEU A 611 8.47 23.79 18.41
N LEU A 612 7.97 23.61 19.62
CA LEU A 612 7.07 24.55 20.25
C LEU A 612 7.77 25.88 20.59
N TYR A 613 9.05 25.83 21.02
CA TYR A 613 9.86 27.03 21.23
C TYR A 613 10.01 27.83 19.94
N ILE A 614 10.36 27.17 18.84
CA ILE A 614 10.49 27.81 17.51
C ILE A 614 9.14 28.39 17.06
N GLY A 615 8.08 27.63 17.13
CA GLY A 615 6.72 28.08 16.76
C GLY A 615 6.32 29.35 17.51
N SER A 616 6.52 29.36 18.82
CA SER A 616 6.17 30.50 19.68
C SER A 616 6.91 31.81 19.36
N ILE A 617 8.06 31.74 18.68
CA ILE A 617 8.78 32.94 18.17
C ILE A 617 7.99 33.61 17.04
N PHE A 618 7.40 32.79 16.13
CA PHE A 618 6.62 33.28 15.00
C PHE A 618 5.22 33.72 15.41
N THR A 619 4.51 32.90 16.15
CA THR A 619 3.13 33.12 16.54
C THR A 619 2.98 34.11 17.70
N LYS A 620 4.04 34.32 18.48
CA LYS A 620 4.07 35.08 19.76
C LYS A 620 3.13 34.51 20.82
N ASP A 621 2.86 33.20 20.75
CA ASP A 621 2.00 32.50 21.70
C ASP A 621 2.73 32.33 23.04
N LYS A 622 2.22 32.98 24.09
CA LYS A 622 2.84 32.98 25.41
C LYS A 622 2.69 31.66 26.14
N GLU A 623 1.58 30.93 25.90
CA GLU A 623 1.30 29.66 26.54
C GLU A 623 2.19 28.55 25.94
N ALA A 624 2.26 28.49 24.60
CA ALA A 624 3.16 27.59 23.90
C ALA A 624 4.63 27.83 24.36
N LYS A 625 5.04 29.09 24.45
CA LYS A 625 6.36 29.45 24.98
C LYS A 625 6.57 28.99 26.42
N ARG A 626 5.58 29.20 27.32
CA ARG A 626 5.66 28.76 28.72
C ARG A 626 5.86 27.26 28.84
N MET A 627 5.10 26.46 28.06
CA MET A 627 5.23 25.01 28.03
C MET A 627 6.62 24.58 27.57
N ALA A 628 7.08 25.13 26.45
CA ALA A 628 8.45 24.88 25.93
C ALA A 628 9.53 25.25 26.96
N ASP A 629 9.47 26.44 27.55
CA ASP A 629 10.42 26.91 28.55
C ASP A 629 10.41 26.01 29.80
N THR A 630 9.24 25.48 30.22
CA THR A 630 9.13 24.57 31.35
C THR A 630 9.92 23.29 31.11
N VAL A 631 9.75 22.66 29.93
CA VAL A 631 10.49 21.45 29.56
C VAL A 631 11.96 21.74 29.34
N ILE A 632 12.31 22.83 28.68
CA ILE A 632 13.72 23.25 28.46
C ILE A 632 14.44 23.47 29.80
N ASN A 633 13.84 24.16 30.76
CA ASN A 633 14.41 24.36 32.09
C ASN A 633 14.60 23.06 32.88
N PHE A 634 13.72 22.06 32.68
CA PHE A 634 13.91 20.72 33.21
C PHE A 634 15.11 20.03 32.55
N LEU A 635 15.19 20.05 31.20
CA LEU A 635 16.27 19.40 30.43
C LEU A 635 17.66 20.02 30.68
N ILE A 636 17.75 21.32 30.97
CA ILE A 636 19.02 21.96 31.37
C ILE A 636 19.56 21.36 32.70
N LYS A 637 18.66 20.96 33.61
CA LYS A 637 19.03 20.29 34.87
C LYS A 637 19.31 18.81 34.70
N GLU A 638 18.71 18.17 33.69
CA GLU A 638 18.81 16.76 33.34
C GLU A 638 19.44 16.58 31.95
N PRO A 639 20.69 17.07 31.70
CA PRO A 639 21.22 17.24 30.35
C PRO A 639 21.44 15.93 29.58
N TYR A 640 21.45 14.78 30.24
CA TYR A 640 21.49 13.47 29.60
C TYR A 640 20.20 13.18 28.79
N ARG A 641 19.08 13.85 29.08
CA ARG A 641 17.83 13.72 28.29
C ARG A 641 17.78 14.60 27.06
N LEU A 642 18.73 15.53 26.87
CA LEU A 642 18.72 16.47 25.72
C LEU A 642 18.90 15.80 24.36
N SER A 643 19.41 14.60 24.34
CA SER A 643 19.56 13.76 23.13
C SER A 643 18.66 12.55 23.14
N ASP A 644 17.64 12.53 24.01
CA ASP A 644 16.64 11.47 24.05
C ASP A 644 15.82 11.49 22.74
N PRO A 645 15.87 10.43 21.90
CA PRO A 645 15.06 10.34 20.69
C PRO A 645 13.57 10.16 20.97
N GLY A 646 13.21 9.63 22.15
CA GLY A 646 11.90 9.47 22.76
C GLY A 646 10.67 9.45 21.84
N GLY A 647 10.44 8.37 21.10
CA GLY A 647 9.28 8.26 20.20
C GLY A 647 9.34 9.17 18.96
N SER A 648 10.46 9.81 18.67
CA SER A 648 10.60 10.65 17.47
C SER A 648 10.71 9.81 16.21
N HIS A 649 9.94 10.14 15.19
CA HIS A 649 10.08 9.57 13.85
C HIS A 649 11.29 10.16 13.10
N ILE A 650 11.72 11.39 13.43
CA ILE A 650 12.87 12.07 12.83
C ILE A 650 13.88 12.37 13.95
N TYR A 651 15.03 11.69 13.94
CA TYR A 651 16.06 11.80 15.00
C TYR A 651 17.02 12.94 14.71
N GLU A 652 17.11 13.89 15.64
CA GLU A 652 17.92 15.09 15.49
C GLU A 652 18.49 15.54 16.85
N PHE A 653 19.63 16.28 16.85
CA PHE A 653 20.30 16.81 18.05
C PHE A 653 20.21 18.34 18.16
N GLN A 654 19.13 18.96 17.69
CA GLN A 654 19.10 20.43 17.55
C GLN A 654 19.13 21.17 18.89
N LEU A 655 18.37 20.70 19.86
CA LEU A 655 18.15 21.44 21.09
C LEU A 655 19.44 21.76 21.86
N PRO A 656 20.42 20.85 22.01
CA PRO A 656 21.73 21.16 22.64
C PRO A 656 22.51 22.29 21.94
N PHE A 657 22.30 22.50 20.65
CA PHE A 657 22.93 23.58 19.89
C PHE A 657 22.25 24.95 20.08
N ILE A 658 21.14 25.02 20.83
CA ILE A 658 20.44 26.25 21.21
C ILE A 658 20.62 26.55 22.70
N ILE A 659 20.51 25.52 23.55
CA ILE A 659 20.51 25.74 25.01
C ILE A 659 21.84 25.36 25.69
N GLY A 660 22.76 24.73 24.98
CA GLY A 660 24.07 24.28 25.51
C GLY A 660 24.05 22.87 26.08
N ARG A 661 25.00 22.59 27.02
CA ARG A 661 25.16 21.25 27.62
C ARG A 661 25.60 20.18 26.63
N LEU A 662 26.26 20.58 25.54
CA LEU A 662 26.69 19.68 24.45
C LEU A 662 27.47 18.46 24.90
N PRO A 663 28.55 18.57 25.75
CA PRO A 663 29.30 17.38 26.13
C PRO A 663 28.49 16.38 26.96
N GLN A 664 27.65 16.86 27.85
CA GLN A 664 26.83 16.02 28.71
C GLN A 664 25.77 15.28 27.89
N SER A 665 25.11 15.98 26.98
CA SER A 665 24.10 15.43 26.07
C SER A 665 24.68 14.38 25.10
N LEU A 666 25.78 14.74 24.42
CA LEU A 666 26.46 13.84 23.48
C LEU A 666 27.14 12.65 24.19
N GLY A 667 27.61 12.83 25.43
CA GLY A 667 28.16 11.76 26.26
C GLY A 667 27.08 10.72 26.60
N ALA A 668 25.88 11.17 27.00
CA ALA A 668 24.75 10.28 27.28
C ALA A 668 24.25 9.55 26.02
N PHE A 669 24.24 10.24 24.90
CA PHE A 669 23.80 9.62 23.62
C PHE A 669 24.84 8.60 23.10
N LYS A 670 26.08 8.69 23.51
CA LYS A 670 27.13 7.74 23.12
C LYS A 670 26.77 6.29 23.47
N ASP A 671 26.18 6.07 24.64
CA ASP A 671 25.82 4.73 25.09
C ASP A 671 24.76 4.11 24.21
N PHE A 672 23.76 4.90 23.83
CA PHE A 672 22.71 4.49 22.88
C PHE A 672 23.28 4.13 21.50
N VAL A 673 24.15 4.99 20.94
CA VAL A 673 24.76 4.74 19.62
C VAL A 673 25.74 3.57 19.69
N SER A 674 26.43 3.37 20.82
CA SER A 674 27.34 2.23 21.05
C SER A 674 26.61 0.90 21.00
N ALA A 675 25.36 0.84 21.48
CA ALA A 675 24.54 -0.37 21.39
C ALA A 675 24.27 -0.76 19.92
N TYR A 676 23.96 0.21 19.06
CA TYR A 676 23.87 -0.04 17.62
C TYR A 676 25.17 -0.56 17.04
N LEU A 677 26.28 0.13 17.31
CA LEU A 677 27.58 -0.29 16.79
C LEU A 677 27.96 -1.71 17.26
N ALA A 678 27.64 -2.07 18.50
CA ALA A 678 27.87 -3.40 19.04
C ALA A 678 27.02 -4.49 18.38
N SER A 679 25.85 -4.16 17.86
CA SER A 679 24.98 -5.11 17.14
C SER A 679 25.39 -5.31 15.67
N GLN A 680 26.27 -4.45 15.12
CA GLN A 680 26.74 -4.55 13.74
C GLN A 680 27.54 -5.83 13.50
N LYS A 681 27.25 -6.52 12.43
CA LYS A 681 28.03 -7.69 12.01
C LYS A 681 29.35 -7.27 11.35
N PRO A 682 30.36 -8.16 11.29
CA PRO A 682 31.67 -7.82 10.69
C PRO A 682 31.61 -7.33 9.23
N ASP A 683 30.60 -7.74 8.47
CA ASP A 683 30.38 -7.31 7.08
C ASP A 683 29.64 -5.96 6.95
N GLY A 684 29.27 -5.36 8.06
CA GLY A 684 28.55 -4.08 8.11
C GLY A 684 27.05 -4.20 8.24
N SER A 685 26.49 -5.40 8.18
CA SER A 685 25.05 -5.63 8.24
C SER A 685 24.47 -5.46 9.65
N PHE A 686 23.15 -5.17 9.65
CA PHE A 686 22.27 -5.31 10.80
C PHE A 686 21.15 -6.28 10.42
N VAL A 687 20.78 -7.14 11.33
CA VAL A 687 19.92 -8.28 11.03
C VAL A 687 18.64 -8.27 11.84
N TYR A 688 17.60 -8.88 11.30
CA TYR A 688 16.34 -9.08 11.97
C TYR A 688 16.49 -10.06 13.14
N SER A 689 15.75 -9.76 14.20
CA SER A 689 15.49 -10.70 15.31
C SER A 689 13.99 -10.64 15.65
N SER A 690 13.43 -11.77 15.98
CA SER A 690 12.02 -11.89 16.37
C SER A 690 11.64 -11.00 17.57
N SER A 691 12.62 -10.62 18.40
CA SER A 691 12.42 -9.65 19.49
C SER A 691 12.11 -8.22 19.02
N MET A 692 12.31 -7.89 17.75
CA MET A 692 11.96 -6.60 17.15
C MET A 692 10.47 -6.49 16.85
N SER A 693 9.78 -7.63 16.67
CA SER A 693 8.35 -7.67 16.33
C SER A 693 7.48 -7.39 17.56
N MET A 694 6.45 -6.59 17.39
CA MET A 694 5.37 -6.48 18.37
C MET A 694 4.60 -7.81 18.46
N GLN A 695 4.13 -8.17 19.64
CA GLN A 695 3.34 -9.38 19.90
C GLN A 695 4.04 -10.71 19.53
N GLU A 696 5.37 -10.73 19.51
CA GLU A 696 6.18 -11.94 19.25
C GLU A 696 5.84 -12.67 17.93
N LYS A 697 5.26 -11.98 16.96
CA LYS A 697 4.97 -12.55 15.64
C LYS A 697 6.25 -12.64 14.80
N ARG A 698 6.36 -13.75 14.07
CA ARG A 698 7.48 -13.96 13.16
C ARG A 698 7.24 -13.19 11.85
N LEU A 699 7.97 -12.10 11.66
CA LEU A 699 7.90 -11.24 10.47
C LEU A 699 9.11 -11.43 9.53
N GLY A 700 10.01 -12.36 9.84
CA GLY A 700 11.20 -12.72 9.07
C GLY A 700 11.92 -13.90 9.70
N GLU A 701 12.99 -14.36 9.05
CA GLU A 701 13.89 -15.37 9.62
C GLU A 701 14.97 -14.67 10.46
N GLU A 702 15.36 -15.30 11.59
CA GLU A 702 16.48 -14.81 12.41
C GLU A 702 17.76 -14.65 11.57
N GLY A 703 18.35 -13.47 11.59
CA GLY A 703 19.56 -13.18 10.82
C GLY A 703 19.32 -12.66 9.40
N GLU A 704 18.06 -12.57 8.94
CA GLU A 704 17.75 -11.88 7.68
C GLU A 704 18.07 -10.38 7.75
N THR A 705 18.33 -9.78 6.60
CA THR A 705 18.64 -8.36 6.53
C THR A 705 18.04 -7.70 5.29
N ASN A 706 17.77 -6.41 5.41
CA ASN A 706 17.37 -5.56 4.30
C ASN A 706 17.87 -4.13 4.52
N VAL A 707 17.64 -3.25 3.51
CA VAL A 707 18.17 -1.88 3.56
C VAL A 707 17.65 -1.10 4.78
N GLY A 708 16.37 -1.23 5.14
CA GLY A 708 15.79 -0.52 6.28
C GLY A 708 16.41 -0.93 7.62
N LEU A 709 16.64 -2.24 7.83
CA LEU A 709 17.33 -2.75 9.01
C LEU A 709 18.74 -2.18 9.18
N CYS A 710 19.44 -1.92 8.06
CA CYS A 710 20.78 -1.34 8.06
C CYS A 710 20.77 0.19 8.14
N ALA A 711 19.82 0.85 7.46
CA ALA A 711 19.80 2.29 7.31
C ALA A 711 19.51 3.03 8.62
N VAL A 712 18.59 2.51 9.44
CA VAL A 712 18.24 3.11 10.73
C VAL A 712 19.46 3.23 11.65
N PRO A 713 20.18 2.14 11.99
CA PRO A 713 21.38 2.25 12.82
C PRO A 713 22.53 3.01 12.11
N ALA A 714 22.70 2.84 10.79
CA ALA A 714 23.75 3.53 10.04
C ALA A 714 23.60 5.06 10.11
N SER A 715 22.38 5.58 9.94
CA SER A 715 22.13 7.02 10.00
C SER A 715 22.39 7.60 11.39
N VAL A 716 22.01 6.89 12.46
CA VAL A 716 22.26 7.31 13.84
C VAL A 716 23.76 7.29 14.17
N ILE A 717 24.48 6.23 13.77
CA ILE A 717 25.92 6.08 13.96
C ILE A 717 26.67 7.21 13.21
N LEU A 718 26.35 7.45 11.94
CA LEU A 718 26.99 8.49 11.13
C LEU A 718 26.68 9.89 11.64
N ARG A 719 25.45 10.16 12.07
CA ARG A 719 25.07 11.46 12.66
C ARG A 719 25.85 11.75 13.94
N TYR A 720 26.05 10.75 14.79
CA TYR A 720 26.90 10.89 15.97
C TYR A 720 28.36 11.15 15.59
N ALA A 721 28.91 10.40 14.62
CA ALA A 721 30.25 10.61 14.08
C ALA A 721 30.41 12.02 13.47
N ARG A 722 29.43 12.52 12.76
CA ARG A 722 29.40 13.87 12.17
C ARG A 722 29.53 14.96 13.22
N VAL A 723 28.82 14.83 14.33
CA VAL A 723 28.80 15.84 15.38
C VAL A 723 30.05 15.74 16.25
N THR A 724 30.52 14.54 16.56
CA THR A 724 31.62 14.33 17.51
C THR A 724 33.00 14.19 16.87
N GLY A 725 33.04 13.84 15.59
CA GLY A 725 34.29 13.51 14.90
C GLY A 725 34.90 12.16 15.32
N ASP A 726 34.14 11.26 15.96
CA ASP A 726 34.65 9.97 16.44
C ASP A 726 34.84 8.97 15.26
N ASP A 727 36.12 8.59 15.04
CA ASP A 727 36.50 7.74 13.91
C ASP A 727 35.96 6.31 14.01
N THR A 728 35.66 5.82 15.22
CA THR A 728 35.12 4.48 15.40
C THR A 728 33.68 4.37 14.88
N PHE A 729 32.86 5.33 15.24
CA PHE A 729 31.48 5.40 14.72
C PHE A 729 31.50 5.74 13.23
N LEU A 730 32.41 6.61 12.78
CA LEU A 730 32.55 6.89 11.34
C LEU A 730 32.82 5.60 10.54
N ARG A 731 33.80 4.80 10.95
CA ARG A 731 34.12 3.53 10.28
C ARG A 731 32.92 2.58 10.28
N GLY A 732 32.27 2.40 11.44
CA GLY A 732 31.08 1.54 11.55
C GLY A 732 29.98 1.96 10.59
N GLY A 733 29.63 3.25 10.58
CA GLY A 733 28.61 3.78 9.68
C GLY A 733 28.96 3.62 8.20
N LEU A 734 30.21 3.94 7.79
CA LEU A 734 30.65 3.76 6.40
C LEU A 734 30.63 2.29 5.96
N THR A 735 31.01 1.36 6.85
CA THR A 735 30.94 -0.08 6.55
C THR A 735 29.48 -0.52 6.30
N ALA A 736 28.53 0.04 7.06
CA ALA A 736 27.10 -0.21 6.81
C ALA A 736 26.65 0.33 5.44
N LEU A 737 27.08 1.55 5.06
CA LEU A 737 26.73 2.11 3.74
C LEU A 737 27.25 1.23 2.59
N GLU A 738 28.47 0.70 2.72
CA GLU A 738 29.01 -0.23 1.71
C GLU A 738 28.20 -1.52 1.63
N PHE A 739 27.81 -2.07 2.78
CA PHE A 739 26.94 -3.24 2.81
C PHE A 739 25.58 -2.99 2.14
N MET A 740 24.98 -1.83 2.37
CA MET A 740 23.67 -1.45 1.85
C MET A 740 23.63 -1.32 0.30
N LYS A 741 24.76 -1.18 -0.37
CA LYS A 741 24.84 -1.07 -1.84
C LYS A 741 24.25 -2.27 -2.59
N ARG A 742 24.11 -3.42 -1.95
CA ARG A 742 23.56 -4.66 -2.52
C ARG A 742 22.04 -4.62 -2.71
N PHE A 743 21.33 -3.80 -1.95
CA PHE A 743 19.88 -3.73 -2.00
C PHE A 743 19.37 -2.83 -3.13
N ARG A 744 18.14 -3.11 -3.58
CA ARG A 744 17.49 -2.41 -4.70
C ARG A 744 16.11 -1.88 -4.34
N VAL A 745 15.36 -2.56 -3.47
CA VAL A 745 13.99 -2.24 -3.08
C VAL A 745 13.98 -1.77 -1.63
N PRO A 746 13.20 -0.73 -1.30
CA PRO A 746 13.12 -0.22 0.07
C PRO A 746 12.27 -1.17 0.94
N ARG A 747 12.92 -1.92 1.82
CA ARG A 747 12.30 -2.95 2.66
C ARG A 747 12.92 -2.97 4.04
N GLY A 748 12.16 -3.41 5.06
CA GLY A 748 12.69 -3.80 6.35
C GLY A 748 12.96 -2.65 7.34
N ALA A 749 12.29 -1.50 7.22
CA ALA A 749 12.37 -0.44 8.23
C ALA A 749 11.27 -0.52 9.29
N GLN A 750 10.18 -1.24 9.02
CA GLN A 750 9.01 -1.34 9.90
C GLN A 750 8.81 -2.76 10.47
N VAL A 751 9.90 -3.40 10.86
CA VAL A 751 9.93 -4.81 11.32
C VAL A 751 9.25 -5.05 12.68
N TRP A 752 8.67 -4.05 13.30
CA TRP A 752 7.82 -4.22 14.48
C TRP A 752 6.42 -4.77 14.13
N GLU A 753 5.94 -4.54 12.88
CA GLU A 753 4.61 -4.97 12.44
C GLU A 753 4.55 -5.51 11.00
N VAL A 754 5.58 -5.23 10.17
CA VAL A 754 5.58 -5.53 8.74
C VAL A 754 6.67 -6.57 8.44
N PRO A 755 6.37 -7.59 7.59
CA PRO A 755 7.38 -8.57 7.18
C PRO A 755 8.61 -7.91 6.54
N VAL A 756 9.79 -8.45 6.84
CA VAL A 756 11.12 -7.91 6.40
C VAL A 756 11.19 -7.68 4.89
N HIS A 757 10.45 -8.46 4.10
CA HIS A 757 10.47 -8.41 2.64
C HIS A 757 9.41 -7.49 2.02
N THR A 758 8.52 -6.91 2.82
CA THR A 758 7.50 -5.99 2.31
C THR A 758 8.13 -4.63 1.98
N PRO A 759 7.90 -4.08 0.78
CA PRO A 759 8.36 -2.73 0.44
C PRO A 759 7.71 -1.68 1.35
N ASP A 760 8.51 -0.77 1.91
CA ASP A 760 8.05 0.30 2.80
C ASP A 760 8.74 1.65 2.52
N ILE A 761 7.98 2.75 2.64
CA ILE A 761 8.47 4.11 2.36
C ILE A 761 9.49 4.58 3.40
N LEU A 762 9.37 4.10 4.65
CA LEU A 762 10.28 4.48 5.71
C LEU A 762 11.70 3.96 5.43
N ALA A 763 11.83 2.79 4.80
CA ALA A 763 13.13 2.28 4.35
C ALA A 763 13.78 3.19 3.30
N SER A 764 12.97 3.78 2.38
CA SER A 764 13.46 4.81 1.45
C SER A 764 13.99 6.03 2.20
N ALA A 765 13.20 6.59 3.12
CA ALA A 765 13.57 7.77 3.90
C ALA A 765 14.86 7.55 4.72
N ARG A 766 14.94 6.44 5.43
CA ARG A 766 16.12 6.09 6.26
C ARG A 766 17.38 5.84 5.44
N ALA A 767 17.24 5.25 4.25
CA ALA A 767 18.38 5.08 3.36
C ALA A 767 18.87 6.42 2.79
N VAL A 768 17.94 7.36 2.44
CA VAL A 768 18.32 8.73 2.07
C VAL A 768 19.09 9.38 3.21
N ASP A 769 18.57 9.34 4.44
CA ASP A 769 19.24 9.89 5.64
C ASP A 769 20.66 9.33 5.82
N ALA A 770 20.80 8.00 5.83
CA ALA A 770 22.09 7.33 6.04
C ALA A 770 23.12 7.74 4.97
N TYR A 771 22.75 7.73 3.70
CA TYR A 771 23.66 8.10 2.61
C TYR A 771 23.97 9.60 2.58
N LEU A 772 23.02 10.48 2.95
CA LEU A 772 23.30 11.92 3.12
C LEU A 772 24.28 12.18 4.26
N GLU A 773 24.14 11.51 5.40
CA GLU A 773 25.13 11.61 6.49
C GLU A 773 26.52 11.20 6.01
N GLY A 774 26.63 10.10 5.27
CA GLY A 774 27.90 9.68 4.64
C GLY A 774 28.47 10.74 3.69
N TYR A 775 27.64 11.32 2.82
CA TYR A 775 28.05 12.39 1.90
C TYR A 775 28.52 13.65 2.64
N ILE A 776 27.75 14.10 3.63
CA ILE A 776 28.08 15.33 4.40
C ILE A 776 29.44 15.20 5.08
N ILE A 777 29.78 14.02 5.61
CA ILE A 777 31.03 13.78 6.30
C ILE A 777 32.21 13.63 5.34
N THR A 778 32.02 12.90 4.23
CA THR A 778 33.15 12.46 3.37
C THR A 778 33.28 13.27 2.09
N GLY A 779 32.23 13.93 1.63
CA GLY A 779 32.18 14.58 0.31
C GLY A 779 32.17 13.59 -0.87
N ASN A 780 32.02 12.27 -0.61
CA ASN A 780 32.00 11.26 -1.66
C ASN A 780 30.69 11.32 -2.45
N SER A 781 30.76 11.70 -3.72
CA SER A 781 29.57 11.84 -4.61
C SER A 781 28.82 10.53 -4.80
N GLU A 782 29.46 9.35 -4.69
CA GLU A 782 28.76 8.07 -4.76
C GLU A 782 27.66 7.95 -3.68
N TYR A 783 27.90 8.48 -2.50
CA TYR A 783 26.89 8.49 -1.44
C TYR A 783 25.72 9.43 -1.77
N LEU A 784 25.98 10.58 -2.43
CA LEU A 784 24.91 11.44 -2.92
C LEU A 784 24.09 10.74 -4.02
N ASP A 785 24.75 10.06 -4.96
CA ASP A 785 24.06 9.29 -6.02
C ASP A 785 23.17 8.19 -5.40
N ARG A 786 23.65 7.53 -4.34
CA ARG A 786 22.87 6.55 -3.57
C ARG A 786 21.69 7.17 -2.84
N ALA A 787 21.85 8.36 -2.25
CA ALA A 787 20.74 9.09 -1.64
C ALA A 787 19.66 9.44 -2.68
N VAL A 788 20.05 9.90 -3.86
CA VAL A 788 19.15 10.16 -5.00
C VAL A 788 18.44 8.88 -5.46
N TYR A 789 19.17 7.76 -5.55
CA TYR A 789 18.57 6.46 -5.86
C TYR A 789 17.47 6.11 -4.86
N TRP A 790 17.77 6.15 -3.56
CA TRP A 790 16.79 5.80 -2.52
C TRP A 790 15.64 6.81 -2.42
N ALA A 791 15.88 8.07 -2.73
CA ALA A 791 14.81 9.06 -2.84
C ALA A 791 13.80 8.70 -3.95
N LYS A 792 14.27 8.25 -5.13
CA LYS A 792 13.38 7.77 -6.18
C LYS A 792 12.56 6.54 -5.76
N THR A 793 13.09 5.69 -4.89
CA THR A 793 12.35 4.50 -4.42
C THR A 793 11.15 4.81 -3.55
N GLY A 794 11.05 5.98 -2.96
CA GLY A 794 9.90 6.42 -2.18
C GLY A 794 8.73 6.97 -3.03
N LEU A 795 8.98 7.37 -4.28
CA LEU A 795 7.93 7.95 -5.15
C LEU A 795 6.73 7.03 -5.39
N PRO A 796 6.88 5.72 -5.59
CA PRO A 796 5.75 4.80 -5.79
C PRO A 796 4.78 4.69 -4.61
N PHE A 797 5.13 5.20 -3.43
CA PHE A 797 4.26 5.20 -2.25
C PHE A 797 3.41 6.47 -2.11
N VAL A 798 3.62 7.46 -2.98
CA VAL A 798 2.95 8.77 -2.93
C VAL A 798 1.80 8.80 -3.93
N TYR A 799 0.60 9.16 -3.49
CA TYR A 799 -0.53 9.40 -4.39
C TYR A 799 -0.27 10.67 -5.22
N LEU A 800 0.02 10.49 -6.50
CA LEU A 800 0.27 11.60 -7.43
C LEU A 800 -1.00 12.02 -8.20
N TRP A 801 -2.13 11.45 -7.87
CA TRP A 801 -3.46 11.81 -8.36
C TRP A 801 -4.43 11.90 -7.18
N SER A 802 -5.66 12.32 -7.45
CA SER A 802 -6.69 12.42 -6.43
C SER A 802 -8.07 12.28 -7.05
N ARG A 803 -9.00 11.74 -6.29
CA ARG A 803 -10.42 11.88 -6.57
C ARG A 803 -10.84 13.34 -6.31
N SER A 804 -11.84 13.80 -7.05
CA SER A 804 -12.35 15.18 -6.93
C SER A 804 -12.96 15.47 -5.55
N ASP A 805 -13.52 14.46 -4.89
CA ASP A 805 -14.16 14.53 -3.58
C ASP A 805 -13.20 14.26 -2.40
N ARG A 806 -11.91 13.96 -2.64
CA ARG A 806 -10.94 13.57 -1.61
C ARG A 806 -9.63 14.36 -1.68
N PRO A 807 -9.62 15.64 -1.28
CA PRO A 807 -8.41 16.48 -1.35
C PRO A 807 -7.25 15.96 -0.50
N VAL A 808 -7.50 15.18 0.54
CA VAL A 808 -6.47 14.54 1.38
C VAL A 808 -5.64 13.52 0.61
N MET A 809 -6.21 12.91 -0.44
CA MET A 809 -5.59 11.81 -1.17
C MET A 809 -4.33 12.26 -1.93
N LYS A 810 -4.38 13.43 -2.61
CA LYS A 810 -3.23 13.90 -3.38
C LYS A 810 -2.02 14.15 -2.46
N TYR A 811 -0.89 13.54 -2.78
CA TYR A 811 0.34 13.52 -2.00
C TYR A 811 0.23 12.84 -0.61
N SER A 812 -0.88 12.17 -0.30
CA SER A 812 -0.86 11.25 0.83
C SER A 812 0.06 10.06 0.53
N THR A 813 0.49 9.36 1.56
CA THR A 813 1.49 8.30 1.43
C THR A 813 1.01 7.03 2.11
N ILE A 814 1.09 5.91 1.40
CA ILE A 814 0.92 4.61 2.04
C ILE A 814 2.24 4.18 2.71
N PRO A 815 2.17 3.46 3.84
CA PRO A 815 3.37 3.02 4.54
C PRO A 815 4.09 1.88 3.82
N VAL A 816 3.33 0.95 3.23
CA VAL A 816 3.81 -0.33 2.70
C VAL A 816 2.99 -0.78 1.48
N PHE A 817 3.57 -1.68 0.68
CA PHE A 817 2.90 -2.40 -0.40
C PHE A 817 2.43 -3.77 0.10
N GLY A 818 1.48 -3.85 0.99
CA GLY A 818 1.02 -5.15 1.46
C GLY A 818 0.47 -5.15 2.87
N ALA A 819 0.55 -6.34 3.49
CA ALA A 819 -0.04 -6.60 4.78
C ALA A 819 0.92 -6.33 5.94
N THR A 820 0.34 -5.93 7.05
CA THR A 820 0.97 -5.95 8.37
C THR A 820 0.68 -7.28 9.08
N PHE A 821 1.12 -7.46 10.32
CA PHE A 821 0.65 -8.57 11.16
C PHE A 821 -0.74 -8.30 11.78
N PHE A 822 -1.27 -7.10 11.62
CA PHE A 822 -2.65 -6.76 11.95
C PHE A 822 -3.64 -7.45 10.98
N ASP A 823 -4.92 -7.20 11.14
CA ASP A 823 -5.96 -8.01 10.50
C ASP A 823 -6.07 -7.82 8.98
N TYR A 824 -5.56 -6.71 8.43
CA TYR A 824 -5.69 -6.38 7.00
C TYR A 824 -4.44 -5.69 6.44
N PRO A 825 -4.23 -5.74 5.10
CA PRO A 825 -3.18 -4.99 4.43
C PRO A 825 -3.45 -3.48 4.45
N TRP A 826 -2.39 -2.68 4.43
CA TRP A 826 -2.46 -1.22 4.38
C TRP A 826 -2.73 -0.66 2.97
N PHE A 827 -3.28 -1.45 2.06
CA PHE A 827 -3.67 -0.99 0.73
C PHE A 827 -4.78 0.05 0.82
N GLY A 828 -4.56 1.23 0.25
CA GLY A 828 -5.54 2.32 0.26
C GLY A 828 -5.71 3.03 1.62
N TYR A 829 -4.81 2.77 2.57
CA TYR A 829 -4.78 3.42 3.88
C TYR A 829 -3.52 4.28 4.04
N PRO A 830 -3.55 5.56 3.71
CA PRO A 830 -2.45 6.47 4.00
C PRO A 830 -2.08 6.49 5.49
N VAL A 831 -0.77 6.44 5.75
CA VAL A 831 -0.14 6.66 7.06
C VAL A 831 0.85 7.80 6.89
N GLN A 832 0.37 9.02 7.12
CA GLN A 832 1.06 10.22 6.64
C GLN A 832 2.37 10.53 7.36
N TRP A 833 2.55 10.09 8.62
CA TRP A 833 3.80 10.29 9.33
C TRP A 833 5.00 9.66 8.62
N ASN A 834 4.82 8.49 8.00
CA ASN A 834 5.84 7.84 7.18
C ASN A 834 6.27 8.74 6.00
N GLY A 835 5.29 9.34 5.33
CA GLY A 835 5.52 10.29 4.24
C GLY A 835 6.17 11.58 4.71
N LEU A 836 5.81 12.09 5.88
CA LEU A 836 6.41 13.31 6.45
C LEU A 836 7.89 13.09 6.80
N VAL A 837 8.27 11.91 7.29
CA VAL A 837 9.69 11.52 7.43
C VAL A 837 10.40 11.53 6.08
N TYR A 838 9.79 10.93 5.07
CA TYR A 838 10.35 10.93 3.72
C TYR A 838 10.45 12.36 3.15
N ALA A 839 9.43 13.20 3.33
CA ALA A 839 9.44 14.61 2.90
C ALA A 839 10.56 15.41 3.57
N TYR A 840 10.81 15.19 4.86
CA TYR A 840 11.91 15.81 5.58
C TYR A 840 13.26 15.47 4.94
N GLU A 841 13.49 14.19 4.62
CA GLU A 841 14.73 13.76 3.98
C GLU A 841 14.87 14.27 2.53
N LEU A 842 13.77 14.38 1.79
CA LEU A 842 13.77 15.01 0.47
C LEU A 842 14.15 16.50 0.53
N LEU A 843 13.69 17.24 1.54
CA LEU A 843 14.07 18.65 1.75
C LEU A 843 15.55 18.79 2.12
N ARG A 844 16.11 17.83 2.87
CA ARG A 844 17.54 17.78 3.13
C ARG A 844 18.34 17.48 1.85
N LEU A 845 17.89 16.49 1.08
CA LEU A 845 18.51 16.10 -0.20
C LEU A 845 18.51 17.25 -1.20
N ALA A 846 17.41 18.00 -1.30
CA ALA A 846 17.27 19.14 -2.22
C ALA A 846 18.30 20.26 -2.00
N ARG A 847 19.05 20.25 -0.90
CA ARG A 847 20.16 21.18 -0.66
C ARG A 847 21.44 20.79 -1.43
N TYR A 848 21.53 19.56 -1.87
CA TYR A 848 22.74 18.97 -2.48
C TYR A 848 22.47 18.48 -3.91
N ASP A 849 21.22 18.15 -4.22
CA ASP A 849 20.80 17.63 -5.52
C ASP A 849 19.56 18.38 -6.05
N ASN A 850 19.63 18.81 -7.32
CA ASN A 850 18.54 19.45 -8.04
C ASN A 850 18.13 18.69 -9.30
N SER A 851 18.53 17.43 -9.42
CA SER A 851 18.26 16.61 -10.61
C SER A 851 16.78 16.22 -10.75
N PHE A 852 15.99 16.38 -9.67
CA PHE A 852 14.57 16.06 -9.66
C PHE A 852 13.79 17.04 -8.75
N LEU A 853 12.48 16.94 -8.76
CA LEU A 853 11.52 17.82 -8.08
C LEU A 853 11.33 17.49 -6.59
N TRP A 854 12.43 17.27 -5.87
CA TRP A 854 12.42 16.82 -4.47
C TRP A 854 11.63 17.74 -3.55
N LYS A 855 11.85 19.06 -3.71
CA LYS A 855 11.17 20.06 -2.89
C LYS A 855 9.66 20.09 -3.17
N ASP A 856 9.24 19.94 -4.45
CA ASP A 856 7.82 19.98 -4.82
C ASP A 856 7.08 18.77 -4.29
N ILE A 857 7.66 17.57 -4.40
CA ILE A 857 7.11 16.34 -3.82
C ILE A 857 7.00 16.47 -2.29
N ALA A 858 8.05 16.92 -1.62
CA ALA A 858 8.04 17.10 -0.16
C ALA A 858 6.98 18.14 0.27
N THR A 859 6.84 19.21 -0.49
CA THR A 859 5.81 20.24 -0.26
C THR A 859 4.41 19.68 -0.40
N GLY A 860 4.17 18.83 -1.41
CA GLY A 860 2.90 18.15 -1.60
C GLY A 860 2.57 17.19 -0.45
N ILE A 861 3.54 16.39 0.00
CA ILE A 861 3.36 15.45 1.13
C ILE A 861 3.02 16.24 2.42
N LEU A 862 3.67 17.37 2.68
CA LEU A 862 3.32 18.23 3.80
C LEU A 862 1.90 18.78 3.67
N ALA A 863 1.51 19.25 2.48
CA ALA A 863 0.16 19.76 2.25
C ALA A 863 -0.91 18.69 2.53
N SER A 864 -0.69 17.45 2.10
CA SER A 864 -1.59 16.33 2.43
C SER A 864 -1.66 16.09 3.95
N GLY A 865 -0.53 16.12 4.65
CA GLY A 865 -0.51 16.04 6.12
C GLY A 865 -1.34 17.15 6.79
N MET A 866 -1.25 18.37 6.27
CA MET A 866 -2.06 19.50 6.74
C MET A 866 -3.57 19.29 6.46
N TYR A 867 -3.95 18.66 5.34
CA TYR A 867 -5.35 18.28 5.08
C TYR A 867 -5.87 17.22 6.04
N GLN A 868 -5.02 16.28 6.45
CA GLN A 868 -5.39 15.21 7.38
C GLN A 868 -5.46 15.66 8.84
N GLN A 869 -4.88 16.81 9.19
CA GLN A 869 -4.86 17.31 10.56
C GLN A 869 -6.24 17.74 11.03
N MET A 870 -6.59 17.39 12.27
CA MET A 870 -7.86 17.73 12.87
C MET A 870 -7.97 19.22 13.16
N THR A 871 -8.99 19.89 12.60
CA THR A 871 -9.20 21.34 12.75
C THR A 871 -10.15 21.70 13.88
N GLY A 872 -10.81 20.72 14.50
CA GLY A 872 -11.77 20.89 15.59
C GLY A 872 -11.92 19.62 16.43
N GLY A 873 -12.80 19.68 17.42
CA GLY A 873 -13.09 18.56 18.33
C GLY A 873 -11.98 18.29 19.34
N GLU A 874 -12.03 17.13 19.96
CA GLU A 874 -11.13 16.69 21.04
C GLU A 874 -9.66 16.61 20.58
N TYR A 875 -9.43 16.21 19.35
CA TYR A 875 -8.08 16.01 18.79
C TYR A 875 -7.59 17.17 17.93
N LYS A 876 -8.17 18.38 18.14
CA LYS A 876 -7.76 19.58 17.38
C LYS A 876 -6.26 19.80 17.41
N GLY A 877 -5.66 19.96 16.24
CA GLY A 877 -4.22 20.20 16.06
C GLY A 877 -3.37 18.93 15.99
N LEU A 878 -3.95 17.75 16.29
CA LEU A 878 -3.32 16.46 16.08
C LEU A 878 -3.69 15.92 14.69
N TYR A 879 -3.00 14.89 14.20
CA TYR A 879 -3.35 14.23 12.95
C TYR A 879 -3.47 12.71 13.17
N PRO A 880 -4.31 12.02 12.38
CA PRO A 880 -4.59 10.60 12.60
C PRO A 880 -3.38 9.73 12.23
N ASP A 881 -3.26 8.57 12.86
CA ASP A 881 -2.29 7.55 12.50
C ASP A 881 -2.48 7.09 11.04
N SER A 882 -3.74 6.90 10.62
CA SER A 882 -4.05 6.55 9.24
C SER A 882 -5.33 7.23 8.73
N TRP A 883 -5.52 7.19 7.40
CA TRP A 883 -6.71 7.70 6.72
C TRP A 883 -7.37 6.60 5.89
N ASP A 884 -8.66 6.42 6.05
CA ASP A 884 -9.46 5.53 5.23
C ASP A 884 -9.91 6.28 3.96
N LEU A 885 -9.36 5.92 2.80
CA LEU A 885 -9.70 6.58 1.54
C LEU A 885 -11.07 6.14 0.99
N ASP A 886 -11.54 4.94 1.32
CA ASP A 886 -12.86 4.48 0.85
C ASP A 886 -13.98 5.27 1.51
N ASN A 887 -13.90 5.45 2.85
CA ASN A 887 -14.88 6.18 3.64
C ASN A 887 -14.54 7.67 3.82
N ASN A 888 -13.35 8.10 3.41
CA ASN A 888 -12.81 9.45 3.59
C ASN A 888 -12.79 9.91 5.06
N LEU A 889 -12.28 9.06 5.96
CA LEU A 889 -12.31 9.27 7.40
C LEU A 889 -10.93 9.10 8.06
N PRO A 890 -10.64 9.92 9.11
CA PRO A 890 -9.45 9.73 9.93
C PRO A 890 -9.60 8.50 10.83
N ARG A 891 -8.48 7.79 11.06
CA ARG A 891 -8.38 6.67 11.99
C ARG A 891 -7.28 6.95 13.03
N GLY A 892 -7.65 6.92 14.31
CA GLY A 892 -6.72 7.09 15.43
C GLY A 892 -5.83 5.85 15.68
N PRO A 893 -4.87 5.97 16.61
CA PRO A 893 -4.66 7.10 17.52
C PRO A 893 -4.23 8.38 16.78
N TYR A 894 -4.38 9.53 17.46
CA TYR A 894 -4.00 10.83 16.91
C TYR A 894 -2.62 11.23 17.41
N ILE A 895 -1.71 11.48 16.49
CA ILE A 895 -0.29 11.74 16.72
C ILE A 895 -0.06 13.22 16.98
N ASN A 896 0.90 13.57 17.82
CA ASN A 896 1.30 14.95 18.03
C ASN A 896 1.91 15.57 16.76
N PRO A 897 1.90 16.89 16.56
CA PRO A 897 2.22 17.51 15.27
C PRO A 897 3.72 17.65 14.98
N GLU A 898 4.58 16.86 15.59
CA GLU A 898 6.03 16.87 15.38
C GLU A 898 6.42 16.76 13.91
N ASP A 899 5.87 15.75 13.24
CA ASP A 899 6.23 15.42 11.86
C ASP A 899 5.74 16.47 10.85
N LEU A 900 4.65 17.20 11.18
CA LEU A 900 4.18 18.33 10.37
C LEU A 900 5.11 19.54 10.52
N LEU A 901 5.53 19.88 11.73
CA LEU A 901 6.33 21.07 12.01
C LEU A 901 7.75 20.97 11.45
N LYS A 902 8.38 19.79 11.45
CA LYS A 902 9.76 19.65 10.99
C LYS A 902 9.94 19.98 9.50
N PRO A 903 9.22 19.37 8.55
CA PRO A 903 9.32 19.77 7.14
C PRO A 903 8.78 21.19 6.88
N LEU A 904 7.75 21.64 7.62
CA LEU A 904 7.23 23.01 7.51
C LEU A 904 8.31 24.05 7.81
N TYR A 905 9.03 23.90 8.90
CA TYR A 905 10.09 24.84 9.26
C TYR A 905 11.26 24.83 8.28
N LEU A 906 11.62 23.66 7.71
CA LEU A 906 12.63 23.59 6.64
C LEU A 906 12.17 24.34 5.38
N LEU A 907 10.90 24.24 5.00
CA LEU A 907 10.32 24.98 3.87
C LEU A 907 10.31 26.49 4.12
N MET A 908 10.10 26.93 5.35
CA MET A 908 10.18 28.32 5.77
C MET A 908 11.64 28.86 5.81
N GLY A 909 12.63 28.01 5.55
CA GLY A 909 14.05 28.38 5.60
C GLY A 909 14.62 28.45 7.01
N ILE A 910 13.91 27.90 8.01
CA ILE A 910 14.42 27.78 9.38
C ILE A 910 15.42 26.61 9.39
N PRO A 911 16.68 26.83 9.83
CA PRO A 911 17.67 25.76 9.85
C PRO A 911 17.37 24.79 11.00
N LEU A 912 16.70 23.69 10.70
CA LEU A 912 16.40 22.65 11.67
C LEU A 912 17.40 21.51 11.66
N ASP A 913 18.03 21.18 10.55
CA ASP A 913 19.13 20.22 10.52
C ASP A 913 20.47 20.91 10.80
N LEU A 914 21.34 20.22 11.50
CA LEU A 914 22.67 20.75 11.81
C LEU A 914 23.50 20.90 10.53
N ASP A 915 24.10 22.07 10.35
CA ASP A 915 25.10 22.29 9.29
C ASP A 915 26.47 21.88 9.79
N THR A 916 27.12 20.95 9.10
CA THR A 916 28.45 20.47 9.42
C THR A 916 29.38 20.66 8.22
N LYS A 917 30.56 21.19 8.47
CA LYS A 917 31.64 21.22 7.50
C LYS A 917 32.85 20.47 8.06
N VAL A 918 33.44 19.64 7.24
CA VAL A 918 34.67 18.92 7.55
C VAL A 918 35.81 19.57 6.78
N ILE A 919 36.83 19.99 7.51
CA ILE A 919 38.00 20.66 6.95
C ILE A 919 39.27 19.93 7.35
N ASN A 920 40.30 19.98 6.52
CA ASN A 920 41.66 19.57 6.93
C ASN A 920 42.37 20.73 7.65
N PHE A 921 42.71 20.51 8.88
CA PHE A 921 43.53 21.44 9.67
C PHE A 921 44.70 20.73 10.31
N ARG A 922 45.89 21.12 9.92
CA ARG A 922 47.16 20.50 10.41
C ARG A 922 47.18 18.96 10.26
N GLY A 923 46.66 18.46 9.14
CA GLY A 923 46.63 17.04 8.84
C GLY A 923 45.49 16.25 9.51
N ASN A 924 44.64 16.89 10.31
CA ASN A 924 43.46 16.26 10.94
C ASN A 924 42.17 16.75 10.29
N ASN A 925 41.20 15.85 10.20
CA ASN A 925 39.81 16.23 9.85
C ASN A 925 39.15 16.89 11.06
N VAL A 926 38.88 18.17 10.97
CA VAL A 926 38.18 18.99 11.97
C VAL A 926 36.74 19.13 11.55
N TYR A 927 35.80 18.89 12.45
CA TYR A 927 34.37 19.00 12.20
C TYR A 927 33.81 20.26 12.85
N ILE A 928 33.13 21.08 12.11
CA ILE A 928 32.50 22.34 12.54
C ILE A 928 31.02 22.20 12.38
N THR A 929 30.28 22.15 13.48
CA THR A 929 28.83 21.87 13.49
C THR A 929 28.06 22.97 14.23
N THR A 930 26.98 23.45 13.66
CA THR A 930 26.06 24.42 14.28
C THR A 930 24.65 24.26 13.71
N ILE A 931 23.65 24.77 14.42
CA ILE A 931 22.28 24.88 13.89
C ILE A 931 22.09 26.04 12.90
N ALA A 932 23.04 26.98 12.83
CA ALA A 932 23.07 28.03 11.82
C ALA A 932 23.59 27.51 10.46
N ARG A 933 23.71 28.39 9.46
CA ARG A 933 24.32 28.04 8.17
C ARG A 933 25.77 28.55 8.12
N ILE A 934 26.69 27.65 7.84
CA ILE A 934 28.10 27.97 7.63
C ILE A 934 28.25 28.45 6.19
N LYS A 935 28.51 29.76 6.03
CA LYS A 935 28.62 30.40 4.71
C LYS A 935 30.01 30.25 4.11
N ASP A 936 31.06 30.38 4.94
CA ASP A 936 32.44 30.35 4.45
C ASP A 936 33.38 29.88 5.56
N ILE A 937 34.43 29.16 5.19
CA ILE A 937 35.51 28.75 6.07
C ILE A 937 36.84 28.99 5.36
N ASN A 938 37.72 29.82 6.00
CA ASN A 938 39.07 30.04 5.52
C ASN A 938 40.08 29.46 6.55
N VAL A 939 40.95 28.60 6.09
CA VAL A 939 41.89 27.84 6.94
C VAL A 939 43.35 28.23 6.62
N THR A 940 44.09 28.55 7.65
CA THR A 940 45.56 28.72 7.59
C THR A 940 46.16 27.81 8.65
N ASP A 941 47.49 27.60 8.63
CA ASP A 941 48.17 26.75 9.62
C ASP A 941 48.00 27.20 11.10
N LYS A 942 47.60 28.45 11.31
CA LYS A 942 47.44 29.06 12.64
C LYS A 942 46.03 29.50 13.00
N CYS A 943 45.13 29.53 12.05
CA CYS A 943 43.80 30.10 12.27
C CYS A 943 42.72 29.42 11.40
N ILE A 944 41.55 29.20 12.00
CA ILE A 944 40.31 28.82 11.31
C ILE A 944 39.36 30.01 11.40
N LYS A 945 39.03 30.61 10.27
CA LYS A 945 38.01 31.66 10.16
C LYS A 945 36.69 31.10 9.63
N ILE A 946 35.58 31.34 10.33
CA ILE A 946 34.28 30.83 10.03
C ILE A 946 33.29 31.98 9.92
N THR A 947 32.50 32.00 8.86
CA THR A 947 31.39 32.96 8.69
C THR A 947 30.08 32.18 8.80
N ILE A 948 29.21 32.62 9.71
CA ILE A 948 27.95 31.98 10.03
C ILE A 948 26.80 32.93 9.75
N ASP A 949 25.75 32.44 9.06
CA ASP A 949 24.48 33.13 8.90
C ASP A 949 23.61 32.90 10.13
N ASN A 950 23.24 33.97 10.80
CA ASN A 950 22.65 33.94 12.13
C ASN A 950 21.18 34.35 12.19
N SER A 951 20.49 34.47 11.07
CA SER A 951 19.26 35.25 10.92
C SER A 951 18.01 34.74 11.67
N SER A 952 17.96 33.47 12.14
CA SER A 952 16.69 32.87 12.60
C SER A 952 16.62 32.46 14.08
N ILE A 953 17.71 32.27 14.75
CA ILE A 953 17.73 31.81 16.16
C ILE A 953 18.68 32.70 16.99
N LYS A 954 18.17 33.25 18.12
CA LYS A 954 18.88 34.24 18.94
C LYS A 954 20.22 33.73 19.50
N GLU A 955 20.17 32.65 20.24
CA GLU A 955 21.32 32.04 20.85
C GLU A 955 21.65 30.72 20.19
N LYS A 956 22.90 30.46 19.93
CA LYS A 956 23.33 29.19 19.33
C LYS A 956 24.77 28.84 19.69
N TYR A 957 25.03 27.56 19.58
CA TYR A 957 26.35 27.02 19.84
C TYR A 957 26.98 26.47 18.57
N LEU A 958 28.27 26.72 18.45
CA LEU A 958 29.15 26.12 17.46
C LEU A 958 30.03 25.09 18.16
N LEU A 959 30.07 23.88 17.67
CA LEU A 959 30.97 22.83 18.13
C LEU A 959 32.06 22.63 17.08
N ILE A 960 33.31 22.74 17.49
CA ILE A 960 34.48 22.41 16.68
C ILE A 960 35.21 21.25 17.37
N THR A 961 35.35 20.15 16.67
CA THR A 961 35.92 18.93 17.24
C THR A 961 37.27 18.58 16.63
N LYS A 962 38.07 17.76 17.35
CA LYS A 962 39.43 17.37 16.97
C LYS A 962 40.43 18.52 16.86
N VAL A 963 40.26 19.55 17.68
CA VAL A 963 41.18 20.70 17.74
C VAL A 963 41.96 20.74 19.07
N ASP A 964 43.14 21.29 19.06
CA ASP A 964 43.86 21.60 20.27
C ASP A 964 43.32 22.87 20.94
N ARG A 965 43.77 23.19 22.16
CA ARG A 965 43.33 24.38 22.87
C ARG A 965 43.70 25.64 22.07
N PRO A 966 42.75 26.54 21.75
CA PRO A 966 43.06 27.79 21.07
C PRO A 966 43.84 28.74 21.97
N LYS A 967 44.68 29.58 21.38
CA LYS A 967 45.37 30.71 22.03
C LYS A 967 44.41 31.88 22.27
N SER A 968 43.60 32.18 21.31
CA SER A 968 42.58 33.24 21.40
C SER A 968 41.46 32.97 20.42
N ILE A 969 40.27 33.51 20.72
CA ILE A 969 39.10 33.46 19.83
C ILE A 969 38.56 34.89 19.67
N LEU A 970 38.38 35.29 18.43
CA LEU A 970 37.74 36.55 18.12
C LEU A 970 36.35 36.32 17.49
N LEU A 971 35.38 37.07 17.99
CA LEU A 971 34.01 37.13 17.44
C LEU A 971 33.77 38.56 16.95
N ASP A 972 33.56 38.71 15.64
CA ASP A 972 33.44 40.01 14.97
C ASP A 972 34.60 40.99 15.38
N ASP A 973 35.82 40.45 15.30
CA ASP A 973 37.08 41.12 15.62
C ASP A 973 37.29 41.46 17.12
N ARG A 974 36.40 41.00 18.01
CA ARG A 974 36.55 41.19 19.47
C ARG A 974 36.94 39.86 20.14
N GLU A 975 37.95 39.90 20.99
CA GLU A 975 38.35 38.70 21.75
C GLU A 975 37.28 38.34 22.75
N ILE A 976 36.90 37.07 22.76
CA ILE A 976 35.91 36.47 23.71
C ILE A 976 36.64 35.60 24.75
N LYS A 977 36.06 35.49 25.95
CA LYS A 977 36.66 34.78 27.10
C LYS A 977 36.23 33.34 27.20
N GLU A 978 37.12 32.54 27.75
CA GLU A 978 36.78 31.19 28.21
C GLU A 978 35.95 31.25 29.49
N LEU A 979 34.89 30.47 29.57
CA LEU A 979 33.91 30.50 30.64
C LEU A 979 33.67 29.10 31.19
N SER A 980 33.52 29.00 32.54
CA SER A 980 33.19 27.72 33.19
C SER A 980 31.75 27.29 32.97
N GLU A 981 30.84 28.24 32.85
CA GLU A 981 29.37 28.04 32.65
C GLU A 981 28.92 28.90 31.49
N LEU A 982 29.07 28.33 30.28
CA LEU A 982 28.81 29.04 29.03
C LEU A 982 27.31 29.33 28.80
N GLU A 983 26.46 28.55 29.40
CA GLU A 983 25.00 28.63 29.22
C GLU A 983 24.41 29.92 29.78
N PHE A 984 24.98 30.43 30.88
CA PHE A 984 24.49 31.61 31.60
C PHE A 984 25.04 32.95 31.08
N GLN A 985 25.90 32.90 30.08
CA GLN A 985 26.48 34.11 29.49
C GLN A 985 26.08 34.26 28.03
N PRO A 986 25.92 35.48 27.50
CA PRO A 986 25.44 35.68 26.12
C PRO A 986 26.48 35.27 25.08
N ILE A 987 27.74 35.42 25.33
CA ILE A 987 28.88 35.17 24.43
C ILE A 987 30.06 34.62 25.18
N GLY A 988 30.78 33.67 24.62
CA GLY A 988 32.00 33.10 25.17
C GLY A 988 32.34 31.75 24.55
N TYR A 989 33.35 31.13 25.08
CA TYR A 989 33.71 29.77 24.66
C TYR A 989 34.15 28.91 25.85
N ARG A 990 34.16 27.59 25.62
CA ARG A 990 34.74 26.59 26.53
C ARG A 990 35.46 25.52 25.73
N TYR A 991 36.72 25.21 26.21
CA TYR A 991 37.49 24.12 25.64
C TYR A 991 37.45 22.90 26.54
N TYR A 992 37.07 21.74 26.00
CA TYR A 992 37.01 20.45 26.69
C TYR A 992 38.19 19.57 26.26
N LYS A 993 39.21 19.55 27.11
CA LYS A 993 40.51 18.92 26.82
C LYS A 993 40.38 17.43 26.50
N ASP A 994 39.59 16.70 27.28
CA ASP A 994 39.47 15.24 27.18
C ASP A 994 38.83 14.78 25.85
N TYR A 995 37.98 15.64 25.27
CA TYR A 995 37.31 15.38 24.00
C TYR A 995 38.01 16.08 22.81
N LYS A 996 38.90 17.02 23.04
CA LYS A 996 39.44 17.97 22.04
C LYS A 996 38.30 18.73 21.34
N TRP A 997 37.30 19.16 22.11
CA TRP A 997 36.17 19.93 21.65
C TRP A 997 36.24 21.39 22.08
N LEU A 998 35.99 22.29 21.15
CA LEU A 998 35.79 23.70 21.40
C LEU A 998 34.31 24.03 21.17
N VAL A 999 33.63 24.51 22.19
CA VAL A 999 32.26 24.98 22.14
C VAL A 999 32.24 26.48 22.21
N VAL A 1000 31.68 27.17 21.24
CA VAL A 1000 31.55 28.63 21.19
C VAL A 1000 30.07 29.00 21.20
N LYS A 1001 29.68 29.88 22.14
CA LYS A 1001 28.34 30.47 22.17
C LYS A 1001 28.37 31.81 21.44
N VAL A 1002 27.45 31.97 20.48
CA VAL A 1002 27.30 33.20 19.70
C VAL A 1002 25.90 33.76 19.87
N HIS A 1003 25.77 35.07 19.82
CA HIS A 1003 24.53 35.81 20.00
C HIS A 1003 24.03 36.41 18.68
N GLU A 1004 22.89 37.07 18.69
CA GLU A 1004 22.22 37.67 17.50
C GLU A 1004 23.15 38.49 16.59
N GLY A 1005 22.99 38.29 15.30
CA GLY A 1005 23.62 39.07 14.22
C GLY A 1005 23.23 38.49 12.86
N SER A 1006 23.17 39.31 11.81
CA SER A 1006 22.86 38.86 10.46
C SER A 1006 24.00 37.97 9.89
N LEU A 1007 25.23 38.28 10.23
CA LEU A 1007 26.41 37.49 9.91
C LEU A 1007 27.41 37.59 11.08
N THR A 1008 27.85 36.46 11.56
CA THR A 1008 28.86 36.36 12.60
C THR A 1008 30.18 35.83 12.02
N ARG A 1009 31.28 36.50 12.31
CA ARG A 1009 32.64 36.10 11.91
C ARG A 1009 33.39 35.59 13.13
N LEU A 1010 33.78 34.34 13.11
CA LEU A 1010 34.59 33.73 14.16
C LEU A 1010 36.00 33.47 13.65
N ALA A 1011 37.04 33.91 14.40
CA ALA A 1011 38.42 33.55 14.13
C ALA A 1011 38.99 32.77 15.33
N VAL A 1012 39.38 31.53 15.13
CA VAL A 1012 39.99 30.64 16.15
C VAL A 1012 41.47 30.53 15.89
N ASN A 1013 42.29 31.11 16.76
CA ASN A 1013 43.77 31.12 16.65
C ASN A 1013 44.38 30.00 17.50
N PHE A 1014 45.29 29.23 16.91
CA PHE A 1014 45.98 28.09 17.55
C PHE A 1014 47.47 28.29 17.70
#